data_f82cf5e294827273a1dd2e2843058b31
#
_entry.id   f82cf5e294827273a1dd2e2843058b31
#
_cell.length_a   1.000
_cell.length_b   1.000
_cell.length_c   1.000
_cell.angle_alpha   90.00
_cell.angle_beta   90.00
_cell.angle_gamma   90.00
#
_symmetry.space_group_name_H-M   'P 1'
#
loop_
_entity.id
_entity.type
_entity.pdbx_description
1 polymer ?
#
loop_
_entity_poly.entity_id
_entity_poly.type
_entity_poly.pdbx_seq_one_letter_code
_entity_poly.pdbx_strand_id
1 'polypeptide(L)'
;MQLKLEPSPEQIKAEKVYSQMGLTDEEFSRIEKILGRLPNYTEVGLFSVMWSEHCSYKNSKPILKKFPVTGPHVLQGPGEGAGVVDIGDNQAVVFKIESHNHPSAIEPYQGAATGVGGIIRDVFSMGARPIAILNSLRFGELENARGKYLFEEVVAGIAGYGNCIGIPTVGGEIQFDACYEGNPLVNAMCVGILNHEDIKKGQAHGVGNTVMYVGAKTGRDGIHGATFASEELTEASEEKRPAVQVGDPFMEKLLLEACLEVIKSDALVGIQDMGAAGLTSSSAEMASKAGSGIEMNLDLVPQRETGMTPYEMMLSESQERMLLVVKNGREQEIIDIFKRYGLEAVAIGRVTDDKMLRLLHYGEVVAEVPADALSEDAPVYYKPSIEPAYYRTFQKMENRIPKVENIEETLLQLLQQPTIASKEWVYNQYDYMVRTNTVVAPGSDAAVVRIRGTRKALAMTTDCNSRYIYLDPETGGKIAVSEAARNIVCSGGEPLAITDCLNFGSPENPEIFWQLEKAADGISEACRVLKTPVISGNVSLYNETNDTAIYPTPVIGMVGLIQDLNHITTQQFKQPGDLIYLLGETKPEFGGSELQKLTYGEIFGKSPSLDLDVEALYQEQILTAIRAGLVASCHDVSEGGVAVALSECIVGADGIGADVELQGEAVTQLFSESQSRFILSVKEENREQFERFVSAKLIGRVTAEPILQISVNNETVVKVEAEKIKKAWKGAIPCLLN
;
A
#
# COMPACT_ATOMS: atom_id res chain seq x y z
N MET A 1 -8.05 -3.87 43.35
CA MET A 1 -7.30 -4.44 42.21
C MET A 1 -5.85 -4.53 42.67
N GLN A 2 -5.26 -5.73 42.81
CA GLN A 2 -3.86 -5.84 43.18
C GLN A 2 -3.06 -5.32 41.97
N LEU A 3 -2.30 -4.24 42.17
CA LEU A 3 -1.22 -3.85 41.24
C LEU A 3 -0.34 -5.10 41.05
N LYS A 4 -0.30 -5.65 39.83
CA LYS A 4 0.75 -6.61 39.48
C LYS A 4 2.07 -5.86 39.66
N LEU A 5 2.87 -6.27 40.65
CA LEU A 5 4.22 -5.72 40.82
C LEU A 5 5.00 -6.06 39.53
N GLU A 6 5.52 -5.02 38.87
CA GLU A 6 6.45 -5.20 37.76
C GLU A 6 7.69 -5.94 38.24
N PRO A 7 8.28 -6.85 37.44
CA PRO A 7 9.51 -7.57 37.82
C PRO A 7 10.67 -6.60 37.98
N SER A 8 11.55 -6.87 38.96
CA SER A 8 12.78 -6.08 39.14
C SER A 8 13.74 -6.27 37.95
N PRO A 9 14.70 -5.35 37.71
CA PRO A 9 15.70 -5.50 36.67
C PRO A 9 16.46 -6.84 36.74
N GLU A 10 16.74 -7.32 37.94
CA GLU A 10 17.44 -8.61 38.19
C GLU A 10 16.53 -9.79 37.80
N GLN A 11 15.24 -9.71 38.13
CA GLN A 11 14.26 -10.73 37.74
C GLN A 11 14.06 -10.75 36.21
N ILE A 12 13.97 -9.58 35.56
CA ILE A 12 13.88 -9.48 34.10
C ILE A 12 15.01 -10.24 33.43
N LYS A 13 16.25 -10.07 33.92
CA LYS A 13 17.43 -10.76 33.40
C LYS A 13 17.41 -12.24 33.71
N ALA A 14 17.14 -12.62 34.96
CA ALA A 14 17.21 -14.01 35.43
C ALA A 14 16.12 -14.90 34.78
N GLU A 15 14.92 -14.37 34.64
CA GLU A 15 13.74 -15.07 34.08
C GLU A 15 13.57 -14.84 32.58
N LYS A 16 14.50 -14.07 31.96
CA LYS A 16 14.43 -13.69 30.51
C LYS A 16 13.09 -13.09 30.08
N VAL A 17 12.50 -12.24 30.91
CA VAL A 17 11.22 -11.58 30.61
C VAL A 17 11.28 -10.82 29.30
N TYR A 18 12.43 -10.23 28.96
CA TYR A 18 12.67 -9.56 27.67
C TYR A 18 12.47 -10.46 26.45
N SER A 19 12.71 -11.77 26.57
CA SER A 19 12.47 -12.73 25.48
C SER A 19 10.97 -12.90 25.18
N GLN A 20 10.13 -12.80 26.20
CA GLN A 20 8.68 -12.83 26.04
C GLN A 20 8.15 -11.54 25.36
N MET A 21 8.95 -10.49 25.36
CA MET A 21 8.68 -9.22 24.67
C MET A 21 9.31 -9.16 23.26
N GLY A 22 9.92 -10.26 22.77
CA GLY A 22 10.52 -10.34 21.43
C GLY A 22 11.97 -9.88 21.30
N LEU A 23 12.68 -9.62 22.42
CA LEU A 23 14.10 -9.28 22.39
C LEU A 23 14.97 -10.54 22.52
N THR A 24 16.06 -10.60 21.76
CA THR A 24 17.06 -11.67 21.87
C THR A 24 18.03 -11.45 23.05
N ASP A 25 18.76 -12.49 23.46
CA ASP A 25 19.80 -12.37 24.48
C ASP A 25 20.91 -11.37 24.08
N GLU A 26 21.22 -11.29 22.80
CA GLU A 26 22.19 -10.35 22.24
C GLU A 26 21.69 -8.89 22.31
N GLU A 27 20.45 -8.68 21.89
CA GLU A 27 19.79 -7.37 21.96
C GLU A 27 19.70 -6.89 23.42
N PHE A 28 19.31 -7.74 24.36
CA PHE A 28 19.25 -7.39 25.77
C PHE A 28 20.66 -7.02 26.34
N SER A 29 21.68 -7.78 25.95
CA SER A 29 23.08 -7.46 26.37
C SER A 29 23.55 -6.12 25.77
N ARG A 30 23.10 -5.77 24.57
CA ARG A 30 23.35 -4.47 23.93
C ARG A 30 22.68 -3.35 24.71
N ILE A 31 21.42 -3.53 25.14
CA ILE A 31 20.68 -2.57 25.97
C ILE A 31 21.41 -2.31 27.30
N GLU A 32 21.86 -3.36 27.99
CA GLU A 32 22.65 -3.21 29.21
C GLU A 32 23.91 -2.33 28.98
N LYS A 33 24.61 -2.53 27.87
CA LYS A 33 25.79 -1.74 27.51
C LYS A 33 25.46 -0.29 27.22
N ILE A 34 24.35 -0.02 26.51
CA ILE A 34 23.90 1.32 26.19
C ILE A 34 23.55 2.09 27.46
N LEU A 35 22.80 1.46 28.37
CA LEU A 35 22.35 2.10 29.60
C LEU A 35 23.43 2.14 30.69
N GLY A 36 24.46 1.29 30.59
CA GLY A 36 25.47 1.12 31.66
C GLY A 36 24.93 0.50 32.96
N ARG A 37 23.70 -0.03 32.91
CA ARG A 37 22.98 -0.67 34.01
C ARG A 37 21.92 -1.63 33.46
N LEU A 38 21.31 -2.42 34.32
CA LEU A 38 20.14 -3.22 33.95
C LEU A 38 18.95 -2.31 33.65
N PRO A 39 18.22 -2.57 32.55
CA PRO A 39 17.00 -1.86 32.25
C PRO A 39 15.85 -2.28 33.18
N ASN A 40 14.96 -1.35 33.51
CA ASN A 40 13.72 -1.66 34.21
C ASN A 40 12.64 -2.16 33.21
N TYR A 41 11.46 -2.54 33.72
CA TYR A 41 10.40 -3.14 32.95
C TYR A 41 9.87 -2.21 31.83
N THR A 42 9.67 -0.93 32.15
CA THR A 42 9.24 0.08 31.17
C THR A 42 10.30 0.25 30.08
N GLU A 43 11.59 0.38 30.44
CA GLU A 43 12.67 0.55 29.48
C GLU A 43 12.82 -0.66 28.54
N VAL A 44 12.71 -1.89 29.07
CA VAL A 44 12.69 -3.10 28.22
C VAL A 44 11.53 -3.05 27.23
N GLY A 45 10.34 -2.60 27.66
CA GLY A 45 9.19 -2.40 26.78
C GLY A 45 9.46 -1.40 25.65
N LEU A 46 10.08 -0.24 25.99
CA LEU A 46 10.45 0.76 24.99
C LEU A 46 11.38 0.18 23.90
N PHE A 47 12.43 -0.51 24.32
CA PHE A 47 13.35 -1.17 23.38
C PHE A 47 12.67 -2.28 22.58
N SER A 48 11.84 -3.09 23.23
CA SER A 48 11.13 -4.21 22.59
C SER A 48 10.30 -3.76 21.39
N VAL A 49 9.47 -2.75 21.57
CA VAL A 49 8.62 -2.27 20.45
C VAL A 49 9.45 -1.52 19.39
N MET A 50 10.40 -0.67 19.81
CA MET A 50 11.23 0.10 18.89
C MET A 50 12.24 -0.75 18.10
N TRP A 51 12.71 -1.86 18.66
CA TRP A 51 13.61 -2.80 18.00
C TRP A 51 12.88 -3.99 17.36
N SER A 52 11.55 -3.97 17.30
CA SER A 52 10.79 -4.89 16.47
C SER A 52 11.10 -4.68 14.99
N GLU A 53 10.92 -5.68 14.15
CA GLU A 53 11.08 -5.50 12.68
C GLU A 53 10.17 -4.41 12.15
N HIS A 54 8.94 -4.37 12.65
CA HIS A 54 7.93 -3.40 12.19
C HIS A 54 8.36 -1.94 12.40
N CYS A 55 8.99 -1.61 13.54
CA CYS A 55 9.43 -0.23 13.84
C CYS A 55 10.84 0.09 13.32
N SER A 56 11.78 -0.87 13.43
CA SER A 56 13.20 -0.59 13.15
C SER A 56 13.67 -1.00 11.77
N TYR A 57 12.90 -1.85 11.07
CA TYR A 57 13.32 -2.49 9.81
C TYR A 57 14.69 -3.19 9.94
N LYS A 58 14.96 -3.79 11.12
CA LYS A 58 16.29 -4.32 11.48
C LYS A 58 16.83 -5.36 10.50
N ASN A 59 15.96 -6.13 9.85
CA ASN A 59 16.33 -7.12 8.85
C ASN A 59 16.29 -6.57 7.42
N SER A 60 15.40 -5.64 7.12
CA SER A 60 15.13 -5.12 5.77
C SER A 60 15.91 -3.84 5.42
N LYS A 61 16.34 -3.05 6.41
CA LYS A 61 17.06 -1.77 6.21
C LYS A 61 18.23 -1.85 5.20
N PRO A 62 19.08 -2.91 5.16
CA PRO A 62 20.12 -3.04 4.13
C PRO A 62 19.57 -3.14 2.71
N ILE A 63 18.40 -3.75 2.53
CA ILE A 63 17.73 -3.90 1.23
C ILE A 63 17.11 -2.59 0.79
N LEU A 64 16.41 -1.89 1.69
CA LEU A 64 15.75 -0.62 1.41
C LEU A 64 16.73 0.46 0.91
N LYS A 65 18.00 0.40 1.33
CA LYS A 65 19.07 1.29 0.84
C LYS A 65 19.38 1.17 -0.65
N LYS A 66 18.92 0.10 -1.32
CA LYS A 66 19.10 -0.11 -2.77
C LYS A 66 18.16 0.75 -3.62
N PHE A 67 17.04 1.20 -3.05
CA PHE A 67 16.03 1.95 -3.78
C PHE A 67 16.52 3.34 -4.22
N PRO A 68 16.17 3.78 -5.45
CA PRO A 68 16.35 5.17 -5.85
C PRO A 68 15.30 6.04 -5.15
N VAL A 69 15.74 6.93 -4.26
CA VAL A 69 14.84 7.74 -3.40
C VAL A 69 14.84 9.23 -3.77
N THR A 70 15.60 9.60 -4.79
CA THR A 70 15.74 11.00 -5.22
C THR A 70 15.30 11.18 -6.67
N GLY A 71 14.79 12.36 -6.98
CA GLY A 71 14.39 12.75 -8.33
C GLY A 71 14.07 14.23 -8.39
N PRO A 72 13.90 14.80 -9.61
CA PRO A 72 13.72 16.24 -9.79
C PRO A 72 12.46 16.80 -9.13
N HIS A 73 11.45 15.98 -8.91
CA HIS A 73 10.18 16.37 -8.30
C HIS A 73 10.06 15.97 -6.83
N VAL A 74 11.03 15.25 -6.25
CA VAL A 74 10.97 14.79 -4.86
C VAL A 74 11.32 15.93 -3.91
N LEU A 75 10.36 16.35 -3.10
CA LEU A 75 10.55 17.35 -2.04
C LEU A 75 10.87 16.69 -0.68
N GLN A 76 10.31 15.50 -0.44
CA GLN A 76 10.59 14.68 0.73
C GLN A 76 10.59 13.21 0.31
N GLY A 77 11.72 12.55 0.48
CA GLY A 77 11.86 11.10 0.36
C GLY A 77 11.57 10.37 1.68
N PRO A 78 11.97 9.07 1.81
CA PRO A 78 11.76 8.29 3.02
C PRO A 78 12.35 8.93 4.28
N GLY A 79 11.76 8.65 5.45
CA GLY A 79 12.23 9.11 6.77
C GLY A 79 11.26 10.02 7.52
N GLU A 80 10.17 10.44 6.89
CA GLU A 80 9.05 11.14 7.53
C GLU A 80 7.76 10.31 7.38
N GLY A 81 6.62 10.83 7.87
CA GLY A 81 5.32 10.14 7.81
C GLY A 81 4.95 9.66 6.42
N ALA A 82 5.15 10.50 5.39
CA ALA A 82 4.92 10.14 4.00
C ALA A 82 5.89 10.88 3.06
N GLY A 83 5.98 10.43 1.80
CA GLY A 83 6.76 11.11 0.77
C GLY A 83 6.01 12.27 0.13
N VAL A 84 6.75 13.26 -0.39
CA VAL A 84 6.20 14.49 -0.99
C VAL A 84 6.80 14.72 -2.37
N VAL A 85 5.96 14.93 -3.37
CA VAL A 85 6.35 15.17 -4.76
C VAL A 85 5.72 16.46 -5.29
N ASP A 86 6.55 17.32 -5.87
CA ASP A 86 6.10 18.57 -6.53
C ASP A 86 5.25 18.28 -7.76
N ILE A 87 4.15 18.99 -7.90
CA ILE A 87 3.26 18.94 -9.08
C ILE A 87 3.10 20.31 -9.76
N GLY A 88 3.98 21.25 -9.43
CA GLY A 88 3.96 22.63 -9.97
C GLY A 88 2.91 23.52 -9.29
N ASP A 89 2.94 24.80 -9.62
CA ASP A 89 2.02 25.84 -9.09
C ASP A 89 2.01 25.93 -7.55
N ASN A 90 3.16 25.74 -6.92
CA ASN A 90 3.34 25.71 -5.47
C ASN A 90 2.54 24.61 -4.76
N GLN A 91 2.17 23.55 -5.49
CA GLN A 91 1.43 22.41 -4.96
C GLN A 91 2.28 21.13 -4.97
N ALA A 92 2.04 20.27 -4.01
CA ALA A 92 2.67 18.95 -3.96
C ALA A 92 1.65 17.87 -3.58
N VAL A 93 1.92 16.65 -4.03
CA VAL A 93 1.18 15.44 -3.64
C VAL A 93 1.97 14.69 -2.58
N VAL A 94 1.26 14.21 -1.57
CA VAL A 94 1.80 13.43 -0.44
C VAL A 94 1.14 12.07 -0.47
N PHE A 95 1.91 10.99 -0.42
CA PHE A 95 1.31 9.65 -0.39
C PHE A 95 2.22 8.61 0.26
N LYS A 96 1.58 7.59 0.80
CA LYS A 96 2.19 6.41 1.39
C LYS A 96 1.21 5.25 1.36
N ILE A 97 1.74 4.03 1.27
CA ILE A 97 1.03 2.77 1.51
C ILE A 97 1.61 2.08 2.74
N GLU A 98 0.76 1.44 3.52
CA GLU A 98 1.18 0.69 4.72
C GLU A 98 0.34 -0.57 4.92
N SER A 99 0.95 -1.60 5.49
CA SER A 99 0.31 -2.88 5.79
C SER A 99 -0.37 -2.88 7.16
N HIS A 100 -1.51 -3.55 7.23
CA HIS A 100 -2.22 -3.85 8.47
C HIS A 100 -2.71 -5.31 8.48
N ASN A 101 -1.81 -6.24 8.08
CA ASN A 101 -2.12 -7.64 7.79
C ASN A 101 -2.48 -8.45 9.05
N HIS A 102 -1.57 -8.54 10.02
CA HIS A 102 -1.74 -9.34 11.24
C HIS A 102 -2.99 -8.95 12.04
N PRO A 103 -3.25 -7.66 12.32
CA PRO A 103 -4.49 -7.26 12.97
C PRO A 103 -5.74 -7.69 12.20
N SER A 104 -5.72 -7.60 10.87
CA SER A 104 -6.85 -7.95 10.01
C SER A 104 -7.09 -9.47 9.95
N ALA A 105 -6.08 -10.30 10.20
CA ALA A 105 -6.25 -11.75 10.29
C ALA A 105 -7.08 -12.17 11.52
N ILE A 106 -7.05 -11.38 12.59
CA ILE A 106 -7.70 -11.68 13.88
C ILE A 106 -9.02 -10.94 14.03
N GLU A 107 -9.01 -9.62 13.82
CA GLU A 107 -10.17 -8.73 13.85
C GLU A 107 -10.29 -7.97 12.54
N PRO A 108 -10.85 -8.60 11.49
CA PRO A 108 -10.73 -8.07 10.12
C PRO A 108 -11.37 -6.69 9.97
N TYR A 109 -12.51 -6.41 10.62
CA TYR A 109 -13.13 -5.09 10.57
C TYR A 109 -12.23 -4.02 11.21
N GLN A 110 -11.82 -4.22 12.46
CA GLN A 110 -11.01 -3.23 13.19
C GLN A 110 -9.59 -3.14 12.65
N GLY A 111 -8.99 -4.28 12.27
CA GLY A 111 -7.67 -4.31 11.64
C GLY A 111 -7.64 -3.49 10.34
N ALA A 112 -8.60 -3.66 9.47
CA ALA A 112 -8.69 -2.90 8.22
C ALA A 112 -9.04 -1.42 8.46
N ALA A 113 -9.99 -1.14 9.36
CA ALA A 113 -10.40 0.22 9.71
C ALA A 113 -9.23 1.04 10.26
N THR A 114 -8.45 0.47 11.19
CA THR A 114 -7.30 1.16 11.80
C THR A 114 -6.11 1.29 10.84
N GLY A 115 -5.97 0.38 9.88
CA GLY A 115 -5.03 0.54 8.77
C GLY A 115 -5.33 1.77 7.92
N VAL A 116 -6.61 1.99 7.59
CA VAL A 116 -7.06 3.21 6.88
C VAL A 116 -6.82 4.46 7.74
N GLY A 117 -7.15 4.43 9.03
CA GLY A 117 -6.92 5.56 9.93
C GLY A 117 -5.43 5.91 10.05
N GLY A 118 -4.56 4.93 10.27
CA GLY A 118 -3.12 5.13 10.40
C GLY A 118 -2.51 5.82 9.18
N ILE A 119 -2.83 5.34 7.98
CA ILE A 119 -2.26 5.92 6.77
C ILE A 119 -2.79 7.34 6.48
N ILE A 120 -4.01 7.65 6.89
CA ILE A 120 -4.55 9.01 6.80
C ILE A 120 -3.79 9.95 7.72
N ARG A 121 -3.47 9.53 8.96
CA ARG A 121 -2.68 10.33 9.92
C ARG A 121 -1.28 10.62 9.40
N ASP A 122 -0.61 9.64 8.82
CA ASP A 122 0.71 9.83 8.17
C ASP A 122 0.66 10.95 7.13
N VAL A 123 -0.35 10.96 6.28
CA VAL A 123 -0.48 11.96 5.22
C VAL A 123 -0.79 13.35 5.76
N PHE A 124 -1.72 13.49 6.72
CA PHE A 124 -2.00 14.83 7.23
C PHE A 124 -0.95 15.34 8.22
N SER A 125 -0.15 14.47 8.86
CA SER A 125 0.99 14.90 9.67
C SER A 125 2.04 15.66 8.84
N MET A 126 2.14 15.36 7.54
CA MET A 126 3.00 16.07 6.60
C MET A 126 2.48 17.46 6.19
N GLY A 127 1.27 17.82 6.60
CA GLY A 127 0.60 19.06 6.23
C GLY A 127 -0.40 18.91 5.08
N ALA A 128 -0.58 17.73 4.55
CA ALA A 128 -1.43 17.49 3.39
C ALA A 128 -2.88 17.20 3.79
N ARG A 129 -3.82 17.71 3.01
CA ARG A 129 -5.21 17.28 3.09
C ARG A 129 -5.38 15.98 2.34
N PRO A 130 -5.78 14.88 3.00
CA PRO A 130 -6.12 13.64 2.33
C PRO A 130 -7.25 13.84 1.33
N ILE A 131 -7.10 13.31 0.11
CA ILE A 131 -8.07 13.46 -0.99
C ILE A 131 -8.50 12.13 -1.59
N ALA A 132 -7.77 11.05 -1.35
CA ALA A 132 -8.10 9.72 -1.87
C ALA A 132 -7.50 8.62 -0.99
N ILE A 133 -8.22 7.49 -0.95
CA ILE A 133 -7.78 6.21 -0.37
C ILE A 133 -7.80 5.17 -1.48
N LEU A 134 -6.80 4.30 -1.50
CA LEU A 134 -6.73 3.07 -2.28
C LEU A 134 -6.30 1.93 -1.37
N ASN A 135 -6.60 0.70 -1.77
CA ASN A 135 -6.17 -0.47 -1.00
C ASN A 135 -5.59 -1.54 -1.94
N SER A 136 -4.63 -2.30 -1.46
CA SER A 136 -4.24 -3.55 -2.07
C SER A 136 -4.58 -4.68 -1.11
N LEU A 137 -5.48 -5.56 -1.53
CA LEU A 137 -6.05 -6.61 -0.69
C LEU A 137 -5.74 -7.98 -1.27
N ARG A 138 -5.41 -8.93 -0.40
CA ARG A 138 -5.18 -10.33 -0.76
C ARG A 138 -5.93 -11.24 0.20
N PHE A 139 -6.60 -12.23 -0.36
CA PHE A 139 -7.39 -13.21 0.41
C PHE A 139 -7.14 -14.61 -0.10
N GLY A 140 -7.41 -15.61 0.73
CA GLY A 140 -7.55 -17.00 0.30
C GLY A 140 -8.74 -17.20 -0.65
N GLU A 141 -8.97 -18.43 -1.05
CA GLU A 141 -10.09 -18.80 -1.94
C GLU A 141 -11.44 -18.52 -1.24
N LEU A 142 -12.42 -17.97 -1.98
CA LEU A 142 -13.76 -17.63 -1.43
C LEU A 142 -14.71 -18.82 -1.27
N GLU A 143 -14.21 -20.05 -1.34
CA GLU A 143 -15.03 -21.26 -1.21
C GLU A 143 -15.28 -21.66 0.26
N ASN A 144 -14.44 -21.19 1.18
CA ASN A 144 -14.60 -21.51 2.60
C ASN A 144 -15.19 -20.34 3.42
N ALA A 145 -15.84 -20.68 4.55
CA ALA A 145 -16.52 -19.71 5.40
C ALA A 145 -15.56 -18.67 6.03
N ARG A 146 -14.32 -19.07 6.36
CA ARG A 146 -13.33 -18.16 6.95
C ARG A 146 -12.84 -17.13 5.92
N GLY A 147 -12.55 -17.57 4.69
CA GLY A 147 -12.14 -16.68 3.60
C GLY A 147 -13.22 -15.64 3.29
N LYS A 148 -14.49 -16.06 3.20
CA LYS A 148 -15.63 -15.13 3.03
C LYS A 148 -15.72 -14.13 4.16
N TYR A 149 -15.67 -14.59 5.41
CA TYR A 149 -15.73 -13.72 6.59
C TYR A 149 -14.60 -12.67 6.59
N LEU A 150 -13.36 -13.09 6.33
CA LEU A 150 -12.22 -12.17 6.27
C LEU A 150 -12.42 -11.11 5.17
N PHE A 151 -12.84 -11.54 3.99
CA PHE A 151 -13.08 -10.65 2.86
C PHE A 151 -14.19 -9.63 3.14
N GLU A 152 -15.36 -10.09 3.61
CA GLU A 152 -16.50 -9.23 3.90
C GLU A 152 -16.21 -8.21 5.00
N GLU A 153 -15.59 -8.65 6.11
CA GLU A 153 -15.29 -7.78 7.25
C GLU A 153 -14.16 -6.79 6.98
N VAL A 154 -13.12 -7.17 6.24
CA VAL A 154 -12.07 -6.24 5.81
C VAL A 154 -12.66 -5.13 4.96
N VAL A 155 -13.47 -5.48 3.96
CA VAL A 155 -14.14 -4.50 3.08
C VAL A 155 -15.07 -3.60 3.90
N ALA A 156 -15.83 -4.17 4.83
CA ALA A 156 -16.70 -3.41 5.73
C ALA A 156 -15.92 -2.44 6.65
N GLY A 157 -14.77 -2.86 7.16
CA GLY A 157 -13.89 -2.01 7.97
C GLY A 157 -13.33 -0.81 7.21
N ILE A 158 -12.82 -1.05 5.98
CA ILE A 158 -12.35 0.01 5.08
C ILE A 158 -13.50 0.98 4.76
N ALA A 159 -14.66 0.46 4.37
CA ALA A 159 -15.84 1.27 4.07
C ALA A 159 -16.30 2.09 5.29
N GLY A 160 -16.39 1.46 6.44
CA GLY A 160 -16.84 2.11 7.68
C GLY A 160 -15.96 3.29 8.06
N TYR A 161 -14.64 3.13 7.98
CA TYR A 161 -13.71 4.20 8.31
C TYR A 161 -13.68 5.30 7.25
N GLY A 162 -13.44 4.94 5.99
CA GLY A 162 -13.31 5.89 4.88
C GLY A 162 -14.58 6.71 4.63
N ASN A 163 -15.75 6.06 4.68
CA ASN A 163 -17.03 6.73 4.47
C ASN A 163 -17.34 7.72 5.62
N CYS A 164 -17.08 7.32 6.86
CA CYS A 164 -17.35 8.19 8.02
C CYS A 164 -16.43 9.41 8.05
N ILE A 165 -15.12 9.23 7.80
CA ILE A 165 -14.19 10.37 7.77
C ILE A 165 -14.41 11.28 6.55
N GLY A 166 -15.08 10.79 5.51
CA GLY A 166 -15.41 11.55 4.31
C GLY A 166 -14.22 11.79 3.39
N ILE A 167 -13.39 10.76 3.22
CA ILE A 167 -12.32 10.71 2.20
C ILE A 167 -12.70 9.61 1.20
N PRO A 168 -12.74 9.89 -0.12
CA PRO A 168 -13.18 8.91 -1.10
C PRO A 168 -12.20 7.75 -1.23
N THR A 169 -12.71 6.51 -1.19
CA THR A 169 -11.94 5.32 -1.57
C THR A 169 -12.14 5.08 -3.06
N VAL A 170 -11.14 5.44 -3.85
CA VAL A 170 -11.28 5.65 -5.30
C VAL A 170 -10.80 4.49 -6.16
N GLY A 171 -10.08 3.54 -5.59
CA GLY A 171 -9.50 2.45 -6.34
C GLY A 171 -8.75 1.46 -5.45
N GLY A 172 -7.90 0.68 -6.08
CA GLY A 172 -7.11 -0.37 -5.48
C GLY A 172 -7.22 -1.68 -6.26
N GLU A 173 -6.57 -2.71 -5.76
CA GLU A 173 -6.62 -4.06 -6.33
C GLU A 173 -7.03 -5.09 -5.29
N ILE A 174 -7.62 -6.19 -5.75
CA ILE A 174 -7.98 -7.33 -4.90
C ILE A 174 -7.68 -8.60 -5.67
N GLN A 175 -6.87 -9.47 -5.07
CA GLN A 175 -6.53 -10.76 -5.64
C GLN A 175 -6.80 -11.89 -4.66
N PHE A 176 -6.98 -13.09 -5.20
CA PHE A 176 -7.31 -14.30 -4.46
C PHE A 176 -6.36 -15.43 -4.82
N ASP A 177 -5.75 -16.02 -3.81
CA ASP A 177 -4.90 -17.21 -3.98
C ASP A 177 -4.83 -18.00 -2.68
N ALA A 178 -4.74 -19.32 -2.78
CA ALA A 178 -4.70 -20.21 -1.63
C ALA A 178 -3.54 -19.91 -0.66
N CYS A 179 -2.46 -19.28 -1.12
CA CYS A 179 -1.33 -18.91 -0.27
C CYS A 179 -1.66 -17.86 0.79
N TYR A 180 -2.78 -17.13 0.63
CA TYR A 180 -3.25 -16.13 1.61
C TYR A 180 -4.30 -16.68 2.57
N GLU A 181 -4.54 -17.98 2.57
CA GLU A 181 -5.48 -18.62 3.48
C GLU A 181 -5.10 -18.38 4.94
N GLY A 182 -6.00 -17.74 5.72
CA GLY A 182 -5.73 -17.39 7.12
C GLY A 182 -4.79 -16.21 7.35
N ASN A 183 -4.13 -15.70 6.31
CA ASN A 183 -3.25 -14.53 6.37
C ASN A 183 -3.59 -13.52 5.26
N PRO A 184 -4.70 -12.79 5.39
CA PRO A 184 -5.08 -11.77 4.42
C PRO A 184 -4.06 -10.64 4.43
N LEU A 185 -3.75 -10.08 3.27
CA LEU A 185 -2.99 -8.85 3.18
C LEU A 185 -3.95 -7.67 3.04
N VAL A 186 -3.77 -6.69 3.92
CA VAL A 186 -4.53 -5.45 3.94
C VAL A 186 -3.52 -4.31 3.90
N ASN A 187 -3.31 -3.75 2.71
CA ASN A 187 -2.43 -2.62 2.52
C ASN A 187 -3.27 -1.40 2.15
N ALA A 188 -3.18 -0.35 2.96
CA ALA A 188 -3.93 0.88 2.77
C ALA A 188 -3.02 2.00 2.27
N MET A 189 -3.43 2.67 1.19
CA MET A 189 -2.73 3.82 0.61
C MET A 189 -3.59 5.06 0.78
N CYS A 190 -2.96 6.16 1.18
CA CYS A 190 -3.59 7.47 1.22
C CYS A 190 -2.81 8.47 0.36
N VAL A 191 -3.55 9.31 -0.34
CA VAL A 191 -3.02 10.40 -1.17
C VAL A 191 -3.59 11.72 -0.67
N GLY A 192 -2.72 12.69 -0.43
CA GLY A 192 -3.08 14.04 0.00
C GLY A 192 -2.44 15.11 -0.88
N ILE A 193 -2.91 16.34 -0.71
CA ILE A 193 -2.40 17.52 -1.43
C ILE A 193 -2.10 18.64 -0.43
N LEU A 194 -1.02 19.39 -0.68
CA LEU A 194 -0.64 20.55 0.11
C LEU A 194 0.01 21.63 -0.77
N ASN A 195 0.16 22.83 -0.22
CA ASN A 195 1.07 23.82 -0.77
C ASN A 195 2.46 23.65 -0.12
N HIS A 196 3.54 24.07 -0.81
CA HIS A 196 4.91 23.84 -0.34
C HIS A 196 5.17 24.43 1.06
N GLU A 197 4.58 25.57 1.40
CA GLU A 197 4.70 26.22 2.72
C GLU A 197 4.07 25.42 3.86
N ASP A 198 3.15 24.51 3.57
CA ASP A 198 2.44 23.70 4.56
C ASP A 198 3.21 22.41 4.95
N ILE A 199 4.33 22.10 4.26
CA ILE A 199 5.13 20.89 4.57
C ILE A 199 5.61 20.94 6.01
N LYS A 200 5.28 19.92 6.80
CA LYS A 200 5.71 19.71 8.18
C LYS A 200 6.51 18.43 8.33
N LYS A 201 7.28 18.36 9.41
CA LYS A 201 8.13 17.23 9.76
C LYS A 201 7.96 16.83 11.22
N GLY A 202 8.18 15.57 11.51
CA GLY A 202 8.16 15.01 12.85
C GLY A 202 9.48 15.25 13.59
N GLN A 203 9.76 16.49 14.00
CA GLN A 203 11.04 16.86 14.61
C GLN A 203 10.86 17.72 15.87
N ALA A 204 11.56 17.38 16.95
CA ALA A 204 11.49 18.08 18.24
C ALA A 204 12.60 19.15 18.35
N HIS A 205 12.50 20.21 17.57
CA HIS A 205 13.46 21.31 17.60
C HIS A 205 13.16 22.34 18.71
N GLY A 206 14.22 22.96 19.21
CA GLY A 206 14.17 24.11 20.13
C GLY A 206 14.02 23.70 21.58
N VAL A 207 15.15 23.72 22.31
CA VAL A 207 15.18 23.40 23.74
C VAL A 207 14.20 24.29 24.50
N GLY A 208 13.39 23.69 25.37
CA GLY A 208 12.34 24.37 26.13
C GLY A 208 10.99 24.45 25.41
N ASN A 209 10.90 24.12 24.13
CA ASN A 209 9.60 23.99 23.43
C ASN A 209 8.74 22.91 24.08
N THR A 210 7.44 23.14 24.06
CA THR A 210 6.46 22.30 24.74
C THR A 210 6.08 21.09 23.90
N VAL A 211 6.10 19.92 24.50
CA VAL A 211 5.59 18.68 23.90
C VAL A 211 4.13 18.53 24.29
N MET A 212 3.24 18.47 23.30
CA MET A 212 1.79 18.40 23.51
C MET A 212 1.20 17.11 22.95
N TYR A 213 0.35 16.51 23.74
CA TYR A 213 -0.50 15.37 23.37
C TYR A 213 -1.85 15.88 22.91
N VAL A 214 -2.36 15.43 21.76
CA VAL A 214 -3.67 15.85 21.23
C VAL A 214 -4.46 14.66 20.69
N GLY A 215 -5.79 14.75 20.76
CA GLY A 215 -6.71 13.75 20.21
C GLY A 215 -7.36 12.87 21.26
N ALA A 216 -7.55 11.59 20.95
CA ALA A 216 -8.22 10.62 21.81
C ALA A 216 -7.42 10.31 23.08
N LYS A 217 -8.09 9.82 24.11
CA LYS A 217 -7.45 9.39 25.36
C LYS A 217 -6.75 8.04 25.18
N THR A 218 -5.62 7.87 25.84
CA THR A 218 -4.86 6.61 25.84
C THR A 218 -5.60 5.52 26.61
N GLY A 219 -5.80 4.37 25.98
CA GLY A 219 -6.34 3.14 26.56
C GLY A 219 -5.33 2.00 26.55
N ARG A 220 -5.76 0.79 26.92
CA ARG A 220 -4.93 -0.44 26.92
C ARG A 220 -5.00 -1.21 25.60
N ASP A 221 -5.50 -0.62 24.54
CA ASP A 221 -5.58 -1.20 23.21
C ASP A 221 -4.25 -1.08 22.47
N GLY A 222 -3.92 -2.09 21.69
CA GLY A 222 -2.74 -2.14 20.83
C GLY A 222 -1.40 -2.30 21.56
N ILE A 223 -1.37 -2.57 22.87
CA ILE A 223 -0.11 -2.82 23.59
C ILE A 223 0.56 -4.06 22.97
N HIS A 224 1.81 -3.91 22.54
CA HIS A 224 2.57 -4.88 21.74
C HIS A 224 2.04 -5.12 20.29
N GLY A 225 1.25 -4.25 19.72
CA GLY A 225 0.80 -4.37 18.34
C GLY A 225 1.96 -4.47 17.36
N ALA A 226 2.96 -3.60 17.46
CA ALA A 226 4.16 -3.65 16.64
C ALA A 226 4.98 -4.94 16.83
N THR A 227 5.05 -5.50 18.03
CA THR A 227 5.70 -6.80 18.28
C THR A 227 4.89 -7.92 17.64
N PHE A 228 3.58 -7.92 17.79
CA PHE A 228 2.68 -8.89 17.17
C PHE A 228 2.76 -8.87 15.63
N ALA A 229 2.91 -7.71 15.03
CA ALA A 229 3.12 -7.57 13.59
C ALA A 229 4.48 -8.15 13.10
N SER A 230 5.35 -8.55 14.02
CA SER A 230 6.66 -9.18 13.75
C SER A 230 6.72 -10.64 14.22
N GLU A 231 5.57 -11.31 14.36
CA GLU A 231 5.43 -12.72 14.75
C GLU A 231 4.62 -13.47 13.67
N GLU A 232 4.84 -14.79 13.59
CA GLU A 232 4.06 -15.66 12.71
C GLU A 232 2.62 -15.86 13.25
N LEU A 233 1.64 -15.99 12.36
CA LEU A 233 0.26 -16.31 12.72
C LEU A 233 0.09 -17.80 13.02
N THR A 234 -0.49 -18.11 14.18
CA THR A 234 -0.79 -19.48 14.63
C THR A 234 -2.24 -19.57 15.12
N GLU A 235 -2.71 -20.78 15.41
CA GLU A 235 -4.03 -20.97 16.05
C GLU A 235 -4.16 -20.22 17.38
N ALA A 236 -3.05 -20.02 18.12
CA ALA A 236 -3.03 -19.26 19.36
C ALA A 236 -3.07 -17.74 19.16
N SER A 237 -2.95 -17.25 17.93
CA SER A 237 -2.93 -15.81 17.65
C SER A 237 -4.26 -15.12 17.96
N GLU A 238 -5.39 -15.85 18.05
CA GLU A 238 -6.67 -15.29 18.51
C GLU A 238 -6.60 -14.77 19.96
N GLU A 239 -5.68 -15.28 20.80
CA GLU A 239 -5.44 -14.78 22.14
C GLU A 239 -4.80 -13.38 22.15
N LYS A 240 -4.23 -12.95 21.03
CA LYS A 240 -3.62 -11.63 20.80
C LYS A 240 -4.66 -10.53 20.47
N ARG A 241 -5.95 -10.82 20.49
CA ARG A 241 -7.04 -9.85 20.25
C ARG A 241 -6.84 -8.50 20.96
N PRO A 242 -6.37 -8.43 22.22
CA PRO A 242 -6.11 -7.16 22.90
C PRO A 242 -4.98 -6.31 22.27
N ALA A 243 -4.14 -6.90 21.41
CA ALA A 243 -3.12 -6.19 20.65
C ALA A 243 -3.67 -5.50 19.38
N VAL A 244 -4.92 -5.75 19.01
CA VAL A 244 -5.59 -5.08 17.89
C VAL A 244 -6.17 -3.74 18.38
N GLN A 245 -5.92 -2.69 17.59
CA GLN A 245 -6.43 -1.36 17.84
C GLN A 245 -7.93 -1.26 17.50
N VAL A 246 -8.61 -0.25 18.07
CA VAL A 246 -10.00 0.09 17.75
C VAL A 246 -10.03 1.52 17.21
N GLY A 247 -10.61 1.72 16.01
CA GLY A 247 -10.67 3.01 15.34
C GLY A 247 -11.97 3.77 15.58
N ASP A 248 -11.87 5.10 15.67
CA ASP A 248 -12.98 6.05 15.71
C ASP A 248 -12.84 7.08 14.57
N PRO A 249 -13.41 6.80 13.38
CA PRO A 249 -13.26 7.69 12.23
C PRO A 249 -13.90 9.07 12.42
N PHE A 250 -14.89 9.21 13.31
CA PHE A 250 -15.45 10.51 13.63
C PHE A 250 -14.47 11.34 14.44
N MET A 251 -13.84 10.74 15.43
CA MET A 251 -12.77 11.39 16.21
C MET A 251 -11.60 11.80 15.28
N GLU A 252 -11.20 10.92 14.39
CA GLU A 252 -10.12 11.23 13.45
C GLU A 252 -10.49 12.35 12.48
N LYS A 253 -11.75 12.45 12.06
CA LYS A 253 -12.22 13.58 11.26
C LYS A 253 -12.02 14.91 11.98
N LEU A 254 -12.35 14.98 13.24
CA LEU A 254 -12.17 16.18 14.05
C LEU A 254 -10.67 16.49 14.25
N LEU A 255 -9.87 15.45 14.52
CA LEU A 255 -8.42 15.55 14.68
C LEU A 255 -7.75 16.06 13.41
N LEU A 256 -8.11 15.52 12.26
CA LEU A 256 -7.61 15.94 10.94
C LEU A 256 -7.86 17.42 10.70
N GLU A 257 -9.09 17.90 10.90
CA GLU A 257 -9.41 19.32 10.66
C GLU A 257 -8.67 20.23 11.64
N ALA A 258 -8.57 19.86 12.92
CA ALA A 258 -7.81 20.60 13.92
C ALA A 258 -6.32 20.64 13.58
N CYS A 259 -5.71 19.52 13.20
CA CYS A 259 -4.30 19.45 12.81
C CYS A 259 -4.00 20.29 11.56
N LEU A 260 -4.85 20.24 10.52
CA LEU A 260 -4.68 21.06 9.33
C LEU A 260 -4.79 22.59 9.61
N GLU A 261 -5.54 22.96 10.65
CA GLU A 261 -5.57 24.35 11.11
C GLU A 261 -4.29 24.73 11.87
N VAL A 262 -3.82 23.85 12.78
CA VAL A 262 -2.59 24.07 13.56
C VAL A 262 -1.36 24.13 12.65
N ILE A 263 -1.32 23.35 11.58
CA ILE A 263 -0.21 23.35 10.60
C ILE A 263 0.03 24.72 9.98
N LYS A 264 -1.01 25.53 9.86
CA LYS A 264 -0.89 26.92 9.35
C LYS A 264 -0.38 27.92 10.40
N SER A 265 -0.32 27.51 11.68
CA SER A 265 0.23 28.34 12.73
C SER A 265 1.76 28.23 12.77
N ASP A 266 2.43 29.36 12.92
CA ASP A 266 3.88 29.40 13.16
C ASP A 266 4.26 28.98 14.60
N ALA A 267 3.28 28.73 15.46
CA ALA A 267 3.50 28.13 16.79
C ALA A 267 3.90 26.65 16.71
N LEU A 268 3.48 25.93 15.67
CA LEU A 268 3.82 24.53 15.47
C LEU A 268 5.26 24.38 14.97
N VAL A 269 6.06 23.59 15.69
CA VAL A 269 7.46 23.26 15.35
C VAL A 269 7.55 21.92 14.67
N GLY A 270 6.86 20.89 15.19
CA GLY A 270 6.84 19.54 14.64
C GLY A 270 5.55 18.83 15.00
N ILE A 271 5.17 17.84 14.20
CA ILE A 271 3.99 17.03 14.37
C ILE A 271 4.27 15.60 13.88
N GLN A 272 3.83 14.62 14.64
CA GLN A 272 3.91 13.20 14.27
C GLN A 272 2.70 12.46 14.80
N ASP A 273 2.22 11.44 14.07
CA ASP A 273 1.16 10.57 14.56
C ASP A 273 1.67 9.63 15.65
N MET A 274 0.76 9.09 16.44
CA MET A 274 1.00 8.01 17.38
C MET A 274 0.44 6.71 16.80
N GLY A 275 1.12 6.18 15.78
CA GLY A 275 0.80 4.91 15.12
C GLY A 275 1.38 3.71 15.89
N ALA A 276 2.16 2.89 15.20
CA ALA A 276 2.87 1.77 15.81
C ALA A 276 3.76 2.24 16.97
N ALA A 277 3.76 1.49 18.08
CA ALA A 277 4.43 1.82 19.34
C ALA A 277 3.99 3.16 20.00
N GLY A 278 2.96 3.79 19.49
CA GLY A 278 2.25 4.91 20.11
C GLY A 278 3.11 6.09 20.56
N LEU A 279 3.06 6.43 21.86
CA LEU A 279 3.82 7.55 22.42
C LEU A 279 5.34 7.29 22.43
N THR A 280 5.74 6.02 22.44
CA THR A 280 7.16 5.64 22.40
C THR A 280 7.80 6.03 21.08
N SER A 281 7.24 5.58 19.95
CA SER A 281 7.80 5.87 18.63
C SER A 281 7.76 7.36 18.30
N SER A 282 6.62 8.02 18.50
CA SER A 282 6.46 9.43 18.19
C SER A 282 7.47 10.30 18.95
N SER A 283 7.64 10.10 20.27
CA SER A 283 8.57 10.89 21.07
C SER A 283 10.03 10.58 20.77
N ALA A 284 10.40 9.30 20.66
CA ALA A 284 11.78 8.90 20.39
C ALA A 284 12.27 9.35 19.02
N GLU A 285 11.44 9.17 17.99
CA GLU A 285 11.79 9.56 16.62
C GLU A 285 11.89 11.06 16.45
N MET A 286 10.93 11.83 16.98
CA MET A 286 10.98 13.29 16.90
C MET A 286 12.21 13.86 17.59
N ALA A 287 12.61 13.29 18.74
CA ALA A 287 13.82 13.67 19.47
C ALA A 287 15.09 13.31 18.69
N SER A 288 15.18 12.05 18.22
CA SER A 288 16.33 11.55 17.47
C SER A 288 16.57 12.35 16.18
N LYS A 289 15.53 12.54 15.36
CA LYS A 289 15.60 13.33 14.10
C LYS A 289 16.07 14.77 14.32
N ALA A 290 15.74 15.37 15.46
CA ALA A 290 16.17 16.73 15.82
C ALA A 290 17.52 16.80 16.51
N GLY A 291 18.09 15.64 16.92
CA GLY A 291 19.29 15.58 17.76
C GLY A 291 19.10 16.19 19.16
N SER A 292 17.86 16.16 19.66
CA SER A 292 17.43 16.68 20.97
C SER A 292 17.00 15.54 21.90
N GLY A 293 16.56 15.89 23.11
CA GLY A 293 15.86 15.01 24.04
C GLY A 293 14.44 15.45 24.29
N ILE A 294 13.65 14.60 24.91
CA ILE A 294 12.29 14.89 25.38
C ILE A 294 12.13 14.40 26.81
N GLU A 295 11.62 15.28 27.68
CA GLU A 295 11.19 14.92 29.04
C GLU A 295 9.66 15.03 29.10
N MET A 296 8.99 13.94 29.49
CA MET A 296 7.54 13.87 29.60
C MET A 296 7.10 13.52 31.01
N ASN A 297 6.03 14.15 31.49
CA ASN A 297 5.33 13.76 32.72
C ASN A 297 4.08 12.93 32.36
N LEU A 298 4.12 11.65 32.60
CA LEU A 298 3.06 10.70 32.26
C LEU A 298 1.78 10.92 33.08
N ASP A 299 1.85 11.61 34.21
CA ASP A 299 0.66 11.96 35.00
C ASP A 299 -0.30 12.90 34.24
N LEU A 300 0.24 13.62 33.24
CA LEU A 300 -0.49 14.57 32.39
C LEU A 300 -1.08 13.93 31.14
N VAL A 301 -0.68 12.70 30.80
CA VAL A 301 -1.21 12.00 29.61
C VAL A 301 -2.69 11.67 29.84
N PRO A 302 -3.58 12.11 28.94
CA PRO A 302 -5.01 11.79 29.05
C PRO A 302 -5.24 10.28 28.96
N GLN A 303 -5.89 9.71 29.96
CA GLN A 303 -6.16 8.27 30.05
C GLN A 303 -7.66 7.99 29.95
N ARG A 304 -8.01 6.98 29.16
CA ARG A 304 -9.38 6.46 29.09
C ARG A 304 -9.70 5.54 30.28
N GLU A 305 -8.68 4.89 30.79
CA GLU A 305 -8.76 3.94 31.91
C GLU A 305 -7.93 4.40 33.10
N THR A 306 -8.40 4.14 34.30
CA THR A 306 -7.67 4.49 35.51
C THR A 306 -6.58 3.47 35.85
N GLY A 307 -5.47 3.95 36.44
CA GLY A 307 -4.40 3.10 36.95
C GLY A 307 -3.56 2.45 35.84
N MET A 308 -3.37 3.13 34.72
CA MET A 308 -2.41 2.72 33.72
C MET A 308 -0.99 2.90 34.23
N THR A 309 -0.12 1.91 33.95
CA THR A 309 1.30 1.99 34.28
C THR A 309 2.05 2.81 33.25
N PRO A 310 3.29 3.30 33.54
CA PRO A 310 4.15 3.93 32.55
C PRO A 310 4.36 3.06 31.30
N TYR A 311 4.56 1.77 31.49
CA TYR A 311 4.66 0.78 30.43
C TYR A 311 3.41 0.78 29.52
N GLU A 312 2.22 0.66 30.11
CA GLU A 312 0.97 0.65 29.35
C GLU A 312 0.72 1.97 28.61
N MET A 313 1.01 3.13 29.22
CA MET A 313 0.86 4.44 28.59
C MET A 313 1.76 4.66 27.39
N MET A 314 3.01 4.20 27.49
CA MET A 314 4.02 4.39 26.43
C MET A 314 3.80 3.45 25.25
N LEU A 315 3.40 2.20 25.51
CA LEU A 315 3.27 1.16 24.47
C LEU A 315 1.86 1.06 23.89
N SER A 316 0.89 1.76 24.43
CA SER A 316 -0.47 1.80 23.88
C SER A 316 -0.46 2.35 22.45
N GLU A 317 -1.15 1.66 21.55
CA GLU A 317 -1.37 2.09 20.16
C GLU A 317 -2.82 2.56 19.94
N SER A 318 -3.47 3.12 20.98
CA SER A 318 -4.77 3.78 20.83
C SER A 318 -4.72 4.76 19.67
N GLN A 319 -5.73 4.68 18.81
CA GLN A 319 -5.79 5.44 17.56
C GLN A 319 -6.16 6.92 17.80
N GLU A 320 -6.17 7.71 16.75
CA GLU A 320 -6.63 9.11 16.73
C GLU A 320 -5.87 10.03 17.70
N ARG A 321 -4.53 9.84 17.77
CA ARG A 321 -3.64 10.63 18.63
C ARG A 321 -2.48 11.20 17.84
N MET A 322 -2.07 12.42 18.18
CA MET A 322 -0.90 13.07 17.59
C MET A 322 0.00 13.66 18.70
N LEU A 323 1.31 13.68 18.43
CA LEU A 323 2.29 14.38 19.25
C LEU A 323 2.77 15.64 18.53
N LEU A 324 2.68 16.78 19.20
CA LEU A 324 3.08 18.07 18.68
C LEU A 324 4.24 18.63 19.50
N VAL A 325 5.15 19.34 18.82
CA VAL A 325 6.11 20.23 19.45
C VAL A 325 5.73 21.67 19.12
N VAL A 326 5.51 22.48 20.15
CA VAL A 326 4.96 23.83 20.06
C VAL A 326 5.93 24.82 20.69
N LYS A 327 6.06 26.01 20.12
CA LYS A 327 6.88 27.08 20.70
C LYS A 327 6.43 27.38 22.12
N ASN A 328 7.38 27.39 23.05
CA ASN A 328 7.12 27.70 24.44
C ASN A 328 6.35 29.03 24.60
N GLY A 329 5.28 29.00 25.38
CA GLY A 329 4.39 30.17 25.61
C GLY A 329 3.30 30.35 24.56
N ARG A 330 3.22 29.46 23.56
CA ARG A 330 2.17 29.46 22.51
C ARG A 330 1.16 28.32 22.65
N GLU A 331 1.20 27.57 23.75
CA GLU A 331 0.36 26.38 23.98
C GLU A 331 -1.13 26.71 23.96
N GLN A 332 -1.51 27.89 24.53
CA GLN A 332 -2.92 28.28 24.61
C GLN A 332 -3.56 28.45 23.24
N GLU A 333 -2.83 28.91 22.24
CA GLU A 333 -3.30 29.00 20.85
C GLU A 333 -3.70 27.62 20.32
N ILE A 334 -2.86 26.62 20.55
CA ILE A 334 -3.09 25.24 20.11
C ILE A 334 -4.28 24.64 20.88
N ILE A 335 -4.33 24.82 22.20
CA ILE A 335 -5.45 24.36 23.03
C ILE A 335 -6.77 24.94 22.53
N ASP A 336 -6.81 26.23 22.20
CA ASP A 336 -8.02 26.91 21.72
C ASP A 336 -8.48 26.36 20.36
N ILE A 337 -7.54 26.00 19.48
CA ILE A 337 -7.86 25.35 18.19
C ILE A 337 -8.53 24.00 18.47
N PHE A 338 -7.88 23.09 19.19
CA PHE A 338 -8.43 21.76 19.46
C PHE A 338 -9.77 21.81 20.20
N LYS A 339 -9.93 22.73 21.15
CA LYS A 339 -11.18 22.93 21.88
C LYS A 339 -12.36 23.28 20.97
N ARG A 340 -12.15 24.04 19.87
CA ARG A 340 -13.22 24.30 18.90
C ARG A 340 -13.76 23.05 18.21
N TYR A 341 -12.91 22.04 18.09
CA TYR A 341 -13.27 20.73 17.54
C TYR A 341 -13.72 19.73 18.61
N GLY A 342 -13.83 20.16 19.89
CA GLY A 342 -14.22 19.30 21.00
C GLY A 342 -13.14 18.28 21.42
N LEU A 343 -11.86 18.55 21.05
CA LEU A 343 -10.73 17.70 21.34
C LEU A 343 -9.88 18.23 22.48
N GLU A 344 -9.17 17.34 23.18
CA GLU A 344 -8.20 17.69 24.20
C GLU A 344 -6.82 17.97 23.58
N ALA A 345 -6.13 18.95 24.10
CA ALA A 345 -4.72 19.24 23.82
C ALA A 345 -4.02 19.54 25.14
N VAL A 346 -3.04 18.74 25.51
CA VAL A 346 -2.41 18.77 26.83
C VAL A 346 -0.89 18.88 26.68
N ALA A 347 -0.30 19.85 27.36
CA ALA A 347 1.16 19.93 27.52
C ALA A 347 1.63 18.81 28.45
N ILE A 348 2.37 17.86 27.93
CA ILE A 348 2.84 16.68 28.68
C ILE A 348 4.34 16.70 28.93
N GLY A 349 5.10 17.60 28.30
CA GLY A 349 6.55 17.61 28.43
C GLY A 349 7.22 18.77 27.72
N ARG A 350 8.52 18.65 27.59
CA ARG A 350 9.37 19.67 26.95
C ARG A 350 10.52 19.04 26.18
N VAL A 351 11.04 19.78 25.22
CA VAL A 351 12.27 19.44 24.50
C VAL A 351 13.49 19.79 25.36
N THR A 352 14.46 18.87 25.41
CA THR A 352 15.72 19.03 26.16
C THR A 352 16.93 18.97 25.22
N ASP A 353 18.14 19.26 25.75
CA ASP A 353 19.41 19.23 24.99
C ASP A 353 20.29 18.03 25.29
N ASP A 354 19.82 17.13 26.17
CA ASP A 354 20.58 15.98 26.65
C ASP A 354 20.45 14.70 25.81
N LYS A 355 19.65 14.74 24.73
CA LYS A 355 19.36 13.62 23.82
C LYS A 355 18.71 12.41 24.50
N MET A 356 18.12 12.59 25.65
CA MET A 356 17.46 11.53 26.41
C MET A 356 15.96 11.58 26.23
N LEU A 357 15.32 10.43 26.12
CA LEU A 357 13.90 10.27 26.39
C LEU A 357 13.75 9.96 27.88
N ARG A 358 13.24 10.93 28.65
CA ARG A 358 13.05 10.83 30.09
C ARG A 358 11.56 10.88 30.43
N LEU A 359 11.11 9.89 31.20
CA LEU A 359 9.72 9.74 31.62
C LEU A 359 9.60 9.93 33.12
N LEU A 360 8.70 10.82 33.52
CA LEU A 360 8.37 11.09 34.92
C LEU A 360 7.00 10.50 35.24
N HIS A 361 6.83 9.89 36.39
CA HIS A 361 5.56 9.42 36.93
C HIS A 361 5.56 9.61 38.45
N TYR A 362 4.56 10.32 38.97
CA TYR A 362 4.47 10.76 40.38
C TYR A 362 5.74 11.45 40.88
N GLY A 363 6.38 12.24 40.00
CA GLY A 363 7.61 12.99 40.33
C GLY A 363 8.89 12.19 40.31
N GLU A 364 8.83 10.87 40.04
CA GLU A 364 9.99 9.99 39.93
C GLU A 364 10.35 9.71 38.47
N VAL A 365 11.64 9.55 38.17
CA VAL A 365 12.08 9.10 36.84
C VAL A 365 11.82 7.61 36.71
N VAL A 366 10.89 7.22 35.83
CA VAL A 366 10.51 5.81 35.62
C VAL A 366 11.15 5.18 34.40
N ALA A 367 11.71 5.99 33.49
CA ALA A 367 12.57 5.54 32.41
C ALA A 367 13.47 6.68 31.94
N GLU A 368 14.71 6.33 31.56
CA GLU A 368 15.68 7.27 31.00
C GLU A 368 16.57 6.53 30.00
N VAL A 369 16.36 6.79 28.70
CA VAL A 369 17.04 6.10 27.61
C VAL A 369 17.49 7.10 26.55
N PRO A 370 18.63 6.88 25.87
CA PRO A 370 19.02 7.73 24.73
C PRO A 370 17.98 7.60 23.63
N ALA A 371 17.47 8.71 23.07
CA ALA A 371 16.49 8.71 22.00
C ALA A 371 17.02 8.02 20.75
N ASP A 372 18.28 8.27 20.37
CA ASP A 372 18.92 7.63 19.21
C ASP A 372 19.00 6.10 19.36
N ALA A 373 19.18 5.59 20.59
CA ALA A 373 19.23 4.15 20.85
C ALA A 373 17.91 3.42 20.55
N LEU A 374 16.78 4.13 20.68
CA LEU A 374 15.47 3.58 20.34
C LEU A 374 15.18 3.66 18.82
N SER A 375 15.77 4.59 18.08
CA SER A 375 15.45 4.92 16.69
C SER A 375 16.63 4.63 15.75
N GLU A 376 17.51 5.62 15.51
CA GLU A 376 18.57 5.55 14.48
C GLU A 376 19.64 4.47 14.78
N ASP A 377 19.95 4.23 16.04
CA ASP A 377 20.92 3.24 16.49
C ASP A 377 20.32 1.86 16.76
N ALA A 378 19.09 1.60 16.34
CA ALA A 378 18.47 0.27 16.42
C ALA A 378 19.35 -0.80 15.72
N PRO A 379 19.29 -2.07 16.13
CA PRO A 379 20.06 -3.14 15.48
C PRO A 379 19.78 -3.22 13.98
N VAL A 380 20.81 -3.56 13.20
CA VAL A 380 20.68 -3.86 11.77
C VAL A 380 21.35 -5.19 11.50
N TYR A 381 20.61 -6.12 10.92
CA TYR A 381 21.09 -7.46 10.62
C TYR A 381 21.30 -7.69 9.14
N TYR A 382 22.33 -8.42 8.80
CA TYR A 382 22.62 -8.91 7.45
C TYR A 382 22.30 -10.39 7.42
N LYS A 383 21.11 -10.73 6.92
CA LYS A 383 20.63 -12.10 6.87
C LYS A 383 21.25 -12.87 5.70
N PRO A 384 21.45 -14.20 5.82
CA PRO A 384 21.85 -15.02 4.70
C PRO A 384 20.76 -15.02 3.62
N SER A 385 21.21 -15.04 2.36
CA SER A 385 20.34 -15.05 1.17
C SER A 385 20.71 -16.28 0.32
N ILE A 386 19.76 -17.18 0.10
CA ILE A 386 19.99 -18.44 -0.62
C ILE A 386 18.92 -18.61 -1.69
N GLU A 387 19.34 -18.81 -2.94
CA GLU A 387 18.43 -19.06 -4.06
C GLU A 387 17.66 -20.38 -3.86
N PRO A 388 16.30 -20.36 -3.92
CA PRO A 388 15.48 -21.52 -3.74
C PRO A 388 15.68 -22.60 -4.82
N ALA A 389 15.56 -23.86 -4.42
CA ALA A 389 15.71 -24.97 -5.37
C ALA A 389 14.59 -24.99 -6.43
N TYR A 390 13.36 -24.59 -6.06
CA TYR A 390 12.25 -24.52 -7.00
C TYR A 390 12.51 -23.50 -8.12
N TYR A 391 13.09 -22.34 -7.80
CA TYR A 391 13.43 -21.32 -8.78
C TYR A 391 14.34 -21.87 -9.88
N ARG A 392 15.42 -22.59 -9.50
CA ARG A 392 16.33 -23.22 -10.48
C ARG A 392 15.62 -24.23 -11.38
N THR A 393 14.64 -24.93 -10.83
CA THR A 393 13.82 -25.88 -11.57
C THR A 393 12.93 -25.16 -12.56
N PHE A 394 12.23 -24.12 -12.14
CA PHE A 394 11.33 -23.35 -12.99
C PHE A 394 12.07 -22.63 -14.12
N GLN A 395 13.25 -22.07 -13.85
CA GLN A 395 14.04 -21.38 -14.89
C GLN A 395 14.56 -22.33 -15.99
N LYS A 396 14.58 -23.64 -15.77
CA LYS A 396 14.96 -24.65 -16.78
C LYS A 396 13.77 -25.20 -17.55
N MET A 397 12.54 -24.93 -17.13
CA MET A 397 11.34 -25.42 -17.82
C MET A 397 11.15 -24.67 -19.14
N GLU A 398 10.69 -25.40 -20.14
CA GLU A 398 10.22 -24.80 -21.39
C GLU A 398 8.82 -24.22 -21.18
N ASN A 399 8.53 -23.14 -21.91
CA ASN A 399 7.20 -22.55 -21.90
C ASN A 399 6.18 -23.58 -22.44
N ARG A 400 5.13 -23.81 -21.69
CA ARG A 400 4.05 -24.73 -22.04
C ARG A 400 2.77 -23.94 -22.27
N ILE A 401 2.19 -24.07 -23.47
CA ILE A 401 0.87 -23.54 -23.78
C ILE A 401 -0.17 -24.45 -23.08
N PRO A 402 -1.03 -23.93 -22.20
CA PRO A 402 -2.09 -24.69 -21.59
C PRO A 402 -3.07 -25.25 -22.64
N LYS A 403 -3.53 -26.48 -22.41
CA LYS A 403 -4.47 -27.10 -23.32
C LYS A 403 -5.87 -26.53 -23.09
N VAL A 404 -6.42 -25.91 -24.13
CA VAL A 404 -7.76 -25.32 -24.16
C VAL A 404 -8.61 -26.10 -25.17
N GLU A 405 -9.74 -26.64 -24.73
CA GLU A 405 -10.66 -27.38 -25.61
C GLU A 405 -11.69 -26.46 -26.30
N ASN A 406 -12.16 -25.45 -25.59
CA ASN A 406 -13.13 -24.48 -26.09
C ASN A 406 -12.70 -23.07 -25.65
N ILE A 407 -12.27 -22.25 -26.60
CA ILE A 407 -11.73 -20.92 -26.36
C ILE A 407 -12.79 -19.97 -25.78
N GLU A 408 -14.01 -19.99 -26.33
CA GLU A 408 -15.10 -19.12 -25.85
C GLU A 408 -15.51 -19.46 -24.40
N GLU A 409 -15.63 -20.72 -24.07
CA GLU A 409 -15.96 -21.17 -22.74
C GLU A 409 -14.83 -20.83 -21.74
N THR A 410 -13.58 -21.01 -22.15
CA THR A 410 -12.40 -20.67 -21.34
C THR A 410 -12.37 -19.16 -21.05
N LEU A 411 -12.68 -18.31 -22.02
CA LEU A 411 -12.78 -16.85 -21.79
C LEU A 411 -13.83 -16.55 -20.70
N LEU A 412 -15.00 -17.18 -20.79
CA LEU A 412 -16.07 -16.95 -19.79
C LEU A 412 -15.67 -17.50 -18.40
N GLN A 413 -14.90 -18.59 -18.33
CA GLN A 413 -14.37 -19.14 -17.08
C GLN A 413 -13.31 -18.22 -16.48
N LEU A 414 -12.41 -17.64 -17.29
CA LEU A 414 -11.42 -16.66 -16.83
C LEU A 414 -12.08 -15.40 -16.27
N LEU A 415 -13.10 -14.88 -16.96
CA LEU A 415 -13.87 -13.72 -16.48
C LEU A 415 -14.58 -13.96 -15.15
N GLN A 416 -14.82 -15.22 -14.77
CA GLN A 416 -15.41 -15.62 -13.50
C GLN A 416 -14.38 -15.91 -12.40
N GLN A 417 -13.07 -15.93 -12.72
CA GLN A 417 -12.04 -16.07 -11.67
C GLN A 417 -12.09 -14.85 -10.75
N PRO A 418 -12.11 -15.01 -9.43
CA PRO A 418 -12.25 -13.87 -8.49
C PRO A 418 -11.20 -12.76 -8.69
N THR A 419 -9.99 -13.12 -9.09
CA THR A 419 -8.92 -12.16 -9.40
C THR A 419 -9.23 -11.28 -10.61
N ILE A 420 -9.81 -11.85 -11.68
CA ILE A 420 -10.21 -11.12 -12.90
C ILE A 420 -11.58 -10.48 -12.75
N ALA A 421 -12.52 -11.12 -12.08
CA ALA A 421 -13.90 -10.68 -11.95
C ALA A 421 -14.02 -9.25 -11.40
N SER A 422 -15.12 -8.58 -11.77
CA SER A 422 -15.45 -7.24 -11.31
C SER A 422 -15.44 -7.13 -9.79
N LYS A 423 -14.79 -6.12 -9.29
CA LYS A 423 -14.78 -5.77 -7.86
C LYS A 423 -15.96 -4.85 -7.47
N GLU A 424 -17.00 -4.76 -8.32
CA GLU A 424 -18.16 -3.88 -8.11
C GLU A 424 -18.85 -4.12 -6.75
N TRP A 425 -18.91 -5.37 -6.29
CA TRP A 425 -19.43 -5.70 -4.96
C TRP A 425 -18.64 -4.98 -3.85
N VAL A 426 -17.34 -4.81 -4.01
CA VAL A 426 -16.46 -4.13 -3.05
C VAL A 426 -16.64 -2.63 -3.13
N TYR A 427 -16.37 -2.02 -4.30
CA TYR A 427 -16.35 -0.56 -4.39
C TYR A 427 -17.74 0.09 -4.30
N ASN A 428 -18.83 -0.66 -4.44
CA ASN A 428 -20.17 -0.16 -4.13
C ASN A 428 -20.41 0.05 -2.62
N GLN A 429 -19.56 -0.47 -1.76
CA GLN A 429 -19.59 -0.22 -0.32
C GLN A 429 -18.80 1.04 0.08
N TYR A 430 -17.96 1.55 -0.82
CA TYR A 430 -17.14 2.73 -0.63
C TYR A 430 -17.84 3.98 -1.17
N ASP A 431 -17.76 5.07 -0.41
CA ASP A 431 -18.08 6.38 -0.96
C ASP A 431 -16.87 6.90 -1.76
N TYR A 432 -16.83 6.56 -3.04
CA TYR A 432 -15.77 7.02 -3.93
C TYR A 432 -16.05 8.40 -4.55
N MET A 433 -17.22 9.01 -4.25
CA MET A 433 -17.63 10.31 -4.81
C MET A 433 -17.67 11.44 -3.80
N VAL A 434 -17.48 11.17 -2.51
CA VAL A 434 -17.45 12.23 -1.49
C VAL A 434 -16.44 13.32 -1.88
N ARG A 435 -16.77 14.58 -1.63
CA ARG A 435 -16.05 15.79 -2.10
C ARG A 435 -16.12 16.04 -3.62
N THR A 436 -16.73 15.17 -4.41
CA THR A 436 -17.04 15.34 -5.85
C THR A 436 -15.85 15.67 -6.76
N ASN A 437 -14.66 15.14 -6.43
CA ASN A 437 -13.44 15.33 -7.22
C ASN A 437 -13.04 14.10 -8.04
N THR A 438 -13.67 12.95 -7.82
CA THR A 438 -13.41 11.72 -8.57
C THR A 438 -13.96 11.86 -10.00
N VAL A 439 -13.08 11.75 -10.99
CA VAL A 439 -13.43 11.86 -12.42
C VAL A 439 -13.56 10.47 -13.04
N VAL A 440 -12.66 9.55 -12.68
CA VAL A 440 -12.73 8.15 -13.08
C VAL A 440 -12.96 7.32 -11.83
N ALA A 441 -14.12 6.68 -11.78
CA ALA A 441 -14.55 5.82 -10.68
C ALA A 441 -13.77 4.51 -10.65
N PRO A 442 -13.81 3.73 -9.54
CA PRO A 442 -13.21 2.40 -9.49
C PRO A 442 -13.66 1.49 -10.63
N GLY A 443 -12.76 0.63 -11.09
CA GLY A 443 -13.00 -0.31 -12.21
C GLY A 443 -12.38 0.15 -13.53
N SER A 444 -11.40 1.02 -13.50
CA SER A 444 -10.53 1.40 -14.64
C SER A 444 -9.06 1.15 -14.28
N ASP A 445 -8.14 1.31 -15.23
CA ASP A 445 -6.70 1.08 -15.04
C ASP A 445 -6.12 1.87 -13.85
N ALA A 446 -6.51 3.15 -13.73
CA ALA A 446 -6.21 3.95 -12.56
C ALA A 446 -7.41 4.80 -12.15
N ALA A 447 -7.50 5.12 -10.88
CA ALA A 447 -8.42 6.13 -10.38
C ALA A 447 -7.92 7.52 -10.77
N VAL A 448 -8.83 8.42 -11.11
CA VAL A 448 -8.48 9.81 -11.45
C VAL A 448 -9.27 10.78 -10.59
N VAL A 449 -8.54 11.62 -9.85
CA VAL A 449 -9.10 12.67 -8.98
C VAL A 449 -8.61 14.03 -9.44
N ARG A 450 -9.54 14.95 -9.78
CA ARG A 450 -9.18 16.30 -10.19
C ARG A 450 -8.68 17.14 -9.03
N ILE A 451 -7.75 18.05 -9.30
CA ILE A 451 -7.31 19.08 -8.36
C ILE A 451 -8.18 20.32 -8.59
N ARG A 452 -9.11 20.56 -7.67
CA ARG A 452 -10.09 21.64 -7.79
C ARG A 452 -9.43 23.01 -7.92
N GLY A 453 -9.94 23.85 -8.80
CA GLY A 453 -9.39 25.18 -9.09
C GLY A 453 -8.24 25.16 -10.09
N THR A 454 -7.87 24.00 -10.62
CA THR A 454 -6.83 23.83 -11.65
C THR A 454 -7.37 23.04 -12.84
N ARG A 455 -6.55 22.86 -13.86
CA ARG A 455 -6.82 21.92 -14.97
C ARG A 455 -6.17 20.55 -14.73
N LYS A 456 -5.52 20.33 -13.60
CA LYS A 456 -4.77 19.13 -13.26
C LYS A 456 -5.65 18.06 -12.62
N ALA A 457 -5.23 16.81 -12.78
CA ALA A 457 -5.74 15.67 -12.03
C ALA A 457 -4.58 14.75 -11.60
N LEU A 458 -4.83 13.90 -10.63
CA LEU A 458 -3.93 12.82 -10.22
C LEU A 458 -4.51 11.50 -10.67
N ALA A 459 -3.71 10.69 -11.36
CA ALA A 459 -3.98 9.28 -11.60
C ALA A 459 -3.28 8.45 -10.54
N MET A 460 -3.91 7.43 -10.00
CA MET A 460 -3.36 6.64 -8.90
C MET A 460 -3.80 5.19 -8.95
N THR A 461 -2.88 4.28 -8.61
CA THR A 461 -3.10 2.83 -8.65
C THR A 461 -2.29 2.11 -7.58
N THR A 462 -2.68 0.86 -7.28
CA THR A 462 -1.89 -0.11 -6.53
C THR A 462 -1.80 -1.39 -7.35
N ASP A 463 -0.61 -1.96 -7.51
CA ASP A 463 -0.37 -3.10 -8.39
C ASP A 463 0.68 -4.08 -7.82
N CYS A 464 0.41 -5.36 -7.94
CA CYS A 464 1.39 -6.44 -7.76
C CYS A 464 0.81 -7.79 -8.25
N ASN A 465 1.53 -8.49 -9.12
CA ASN A 465 1.23 -9.90 -9.40
C ASN A 465 2.20 -10.80 -8.62
N SER A 466 1.78 -11.30 -7.47
CA SER A 466 2.60 -12.10 -6.56
C SER A 466 3.06 -13.44 -7.15
N ARG A 467 2.31 -14.00 -8.10
CA ARG A 467 2.69 -15.24 -8.79
C ARG A 467 3.94 -15.05 -9.64
N TYR A 468 4.04 -13.91 -10.35
CA TYR A 468 5.25 -13.57 -11.11
C TYR A 468 6.46 -13.36 -10.19
N ILE A 469 6.26 -12.71 -9.04
CA ILE A 469 7.31 -12.52 -8.03
C ILE A 469 7.78 -13.87 -7.49
N TYR A 470 6.85 -14.79 -7.22
CA TYR A 470 7.18 -16.14 -6.74
C TYR A 470 8.01 -16.92 -7.77
N LEU A 471 7.64 -16.85 -9.05
CA LEU A 471 8.35 -17.55 -10.13
C LEU A 471 9.73 -16.93 -10.44
N ASP A 472 9.84 -15.61 -10.39
CA ASP A 472 11.07 -14.84 -10.61
C ASP A 472 10.99 -13.49 -9.89
N PRO A 473 11.53 -13.37 -8.67
CA PRO A 473 11.38 -12.16 -7.86
C PRO A 473 11.95 -10.91 -8.53
N GLU A 474 13.06 -11.01 -9.24
CA GLU A 474 13.69 -9.86 -9.90
C GLU A 474 12.85 -9.38 -11.09
N THR A 475 12.44 -10.28 -11.98
CA THR A 475 11.57 -9.95 -13.11
C THR A 475 10.19 -9.53 -12.63
N GLY A 476 9.61 -10.22 -11.65
CA GLY A 476 8.32 -9.89 -11.07
C GLY A 476 8.31 -8.50 -10.41
N GLY A 477 9.39 -8.11 -9.73
CA GLY A 477 9.56 -6.77 -9.18
C GLY A 477 9.57 -5.67 -10.26
N LYS A 478 10.25 -5.93 -11.38
CA LYS A 478 10.21 -5.03 -12.57
C LYS A 478 8.81 -4.92 -13.14
N ILE A 479 8.08 -6.04 -13.24
CA ILE A 479 6.71 -6.09 -13.75
C ILE A 479 5.78 -5.25 -12.86
N ALA A 480 5.85 -5.38 -11.53
CA ALA A 480 4.98 -4.66 -10.61
C ALA A 480 5.08 -3.13 -10.80
N VAL A 481 6.29 -2.59 -10.92
CA VAL A 481 6.50 -1.15 -11.19
C VAL A 481 6.02 -0.77 -12.59
N SER A 482 6.30 -1.60 -13.58
CA SER A 482 5.93 -1.34 -14.98
C SER A 482 4.43 -1.37 -15.20
N GLU A 483 3.71 -2.29 -14.56
CA GLU A 483 2.26 -2.40 -14.63
C GLU A 483 1.59 -1.19 -13.97
N ALA A 484 2.04 -0.80 -12.78
CA ALA A 484 1.57 0.42 -12.14
C ALA A 484 1.76 1.65 -13.07
N ALA A 485 2.92 1.77 -13.71
CA ALA A 485 3.18 2.86 -14.66
C ALA A 485 2.29 2.77 -15.92
N ARG A 486 2.03 1.55 -16.45
CA ARG A 486 1.09 1.36 -17.57
C ARG A 486 -0.31 1.85 -17.21
N ASN A 487 -0.81 1.49 -16.04
CA ASN A 487 -2.13 1.90 -15.55
C ASN A 487 -2.25 3.43 -15.43
N ILE A 488 -1.22 4.09 -14.93
CA ILE A 488 -1.16 5.56 -14.89
C ILE A 488 -1.18 6.16 -16.31
N VAL A 489 -0.36 5.64 -17.21
CA VAL A 489 -0.24 6.13 -18.60
C VAL A 489 -1.55 5.89 -19.38
N CYS A 490 -2.19 4.73 -19.25
CA CYS A 490 -3.49 4.45 -19.87
C CYS A 490 -4.58 5.44 -19.44
N SER A 491 -4.46 6.00 -18.24
CA SER A 491 -5.37 7.03 -17.73
C SER A 491 -5.00 8.47 -18.15
N GLY A 492 -3.90 8.65 -18.89
CA GLY A 492 -3.39 9.94 -19.38
C GLY A 492 -2.42 10.64 -18.42
N GLY A 493 -1.98 9.94 -17.36
CA GLY A 493 -1.06 10.44 -16.36
C GLY A 493 0.42 10.18 -16.69
N GLU A 494 1.28 11.09 -16.30
CA GLU A 494 2.72 10.89 -16.28
C GLU A 494 3.12 10.32 -14.91
N PRO A 495 3.69 9.10 -14.82
CA PRO A 495 4.18 8.56 -13.56
C PRO A 495 5.17 9.48 -12.87
N LEU A 496 5.00 9.73 -11.56
CA LEU A 496 5.85 10.65 -10.80
C LEU A 496 6.79 9.93 -9.83
N ALA A 497 6.23 9.06 -9.01
CA ALA A 497 6.94 8.36 -7.95
C ALA A 497 6.11 7.17 -7.45
N ILE A 498 6.76 6.29 -6.70
CA ILE A 498 6.11 5.16 -6.04
C ILE A 498 6.21 5.24 -4.52
N THR A 499 5.29 4.54 -3.88
CA THR A 499 5.37 4.02 -2.51
C THR A 499 5.27 2.50 -2.59
N ASP A 500 5.94 1.78 -1.73
CA ASP A 500 5.89 0.31 -1.73
C ASP A 500 5.41 -0.26 -0.40
N CYS A 501 4.80 -1.44 -0.45
CA CYS A 501 4.50 -2.25 0.73
C CYS A 501 5.02 -3.66 0.50
N LEU A 502 6.14 -3.98 1.14
CA LEU A 502 6.88 -5.22 0.92
C LEU A 502 6.36 -6.30 1.87
N ASN A 503 5.45 -7.16 1.39
CA ASN A 503 4.87 -8.24 2.18
C ASN A 503 5.57 -9.56 1.85
N PHE A 504 6.28 -10.11 2.82
CA PHE A 504 7.05 -11.36 2.69
C PHE A 504 6.87 -12.23 3.92
N GLY A 505 7.26 -13.51 3.84
CA GLY A 505 7.32 -14.42 4.97
C GLY A 505 8.45 -14.08 5.94
N SER A 506 8.91 -15.05 6.72
CA SER A 506 9.93 -14.86 7.73
C SER A 506 11.32 -14.57 7.13
N PRO A 507 11.98 -13.46 7.54
CA PRO A 507 13.33 -13.13 7.12
C PRO A 507 14.40 -14.09 7.70
N GLU A 508 14.02 -14.93 8.64
CA GLU A 508 14.88 -15.98 9.19
C GLU A 508 15.11 -17.13 8.20
N ASN A 509 14.18 -17.29 7.23
CA ASN A 509 14.33 -18.23 6.13
C ASN A 509 15.19 -17.61 5.01
N PRO A 510 16.39 -18.15 4.72
CA PRO A 510 17.29 -17.59 3.71
C PRO A 510 16.72 -17.56 2.29
N GLU A 511 15.80 -18.44 1.97
CA GLU A 511 15.14 -18.49 0.66
C GLU A 511 14.10 -17.35 0.52
N ILE A 512 13.37 -17.05 1.60
CA ILE A 512 12.44 -15.91 1.65
C ILE A 512 13.22 -14.59 1.61
N PHE A 513 14.32 -14.52 2.35
CA PHE A 513 15.17 -13.33 2.31
C PHE A 513 15.76 -13.08 0.92
N TRP A 514 16.11 -14.15 0.19
CA TRP A 514 16.53 -14.06 -1.21
C TRP A 514 15.40 -13.51 -2.12
N GLN A 515 14.15 -13.95 -1.90
CA GLN A 515 13.01 -13.40 -2.65
C GLN A 515 12.87 -11.88 -2.43
N LEU A 516 12.96 -11.43 -1.17
CA LEU A 516 12.90 -10.02 -0.81
C LEU A 516 14.05 -9.23 -1.46
N GLU A 517 15.28 -9.73 -1.38
CA GLU A 517 16.45 -9.09 -1.97
C GLU A 517 16.31 -8.95 -3.50
N LYS A 518 15.91 -10.01 -4.19
CA LYS A 518 15.76 -10.04 -5.64
C LYS A 518 14.58 -9.19 -6.13
N ALA A 519 13.46 -9.21 -5.43
CA ALA A 519 12.33 -8.33 -5.74
C ALA A 519 12.73 -6.86 -5.62
N ALA A 520 13.46 -6.49 -4.56
CA ALA A 520 13.97 -5.13 -4.38
C ALA A 520 14.96 -4.71 -5.49
N ASP A 521 15.81 -5.64 -5.96
CA ASP A 521 16.71 -5.39 -7.10
C ASP A 521 15.89 -5.04 -8.36
N GLY A 522 14.87 -5.83 -8.67
CA GLY A 522 13.98 -5.61 -9.82
C GLY A 522 13.18 -4.29 -9.73
N ILE A 523 12.58 -4.01 -8.57
CA ILE A 523 11.88 -2.74 -8.32
C ILE A 523 12.83 -1.56 -8.51
N SER A 524 14.03 -1.64 -7.96
CA SER A 524 15.05 -0.57 -8.06
C SER A 524 15.44 -0.29 -9.51
N GLU A 525 15.62 -1.33 -10.32
CA GLU A 525 15.98 -1.18 -11.74
C GLU A 525 14.83 -0.52 -12.53
N ALA A 526 13.60 -1.01 -12.36
CA ALA A 526 12.43 -0.44 -13.03
C ALA A 526 12.21 1.02 -12.63
N CYS A 527 12.34 1.35 -11.35
CA CYS A 527 12.21 2.74 -10.86
C CYS A 527 13.26 3.68 -11.47
N ARG A 528 14.49 3.20 -11.71
CA ARG A 528 15.52 4.00 -12.39
C ARG A 528 15.20 4.24 -13.85
N VAL A 529 14.78 3.20 -14.59
CA VAL A 529 14.45 3.30 -16.01
C VAL A 529 13.20 4.15 -16.23
N LEU A 530 12.16 3.91 -15.46
CA LEU A 530 10.89 4.64 -15.57
C LEU A 530 10.88 5.99 -14.84
N LYS A 531 11.98 6.34 -14.14
CA LYS A 531 12.15 7.61 -13.42
C LYS A 531 11.09 7.84 -12.33
N THR A 532 10.72 6.78 -11.64
CA THR A 532 9.72 6.78 -10.58
C THR A 532 10.38 6.43 -9.24
N PRO A 533 11.02 7.39 -8.55
CA PRO A 533 11.71 7.13 -7.29
C PRO A 533 10.76 6.62 -6.20
N VAL A 534 11.32 5.85 -5.26
CA VAL A 534 10.61 5.38 -4.06
C VAL A 534 10.65 6.48 -3.01
N ILE A 535 9.51 7.10 -2.74
CA ILE A 535 9.46 8.26 -1.81
C ILE A 535 8.98 7.90 -0.41
N SER A 536 8.36 6.76 -0.25
CA SER A 536 7.86 6.23 1.01
C SER A 536 7.60 4.74 0.87
N GLY A 537 7.25 4.08 1.94
CA GLY A 537 6.88 2.67 1.91
C GLY A 537 6.78 2.07 3.29
N ASN A 538 6.53 0.75 3.33
CA ASN A 538 6.42 -0.06 4.52
C ASN A 538 6.94 -1.48 4.23
N VAL A 539 7.44 -2.16 5.25
CA VAL A 539 7.84 -3.57 5.17
C VAL A 539 7.03 -4.37 6.17
N SER A 540 6.38 -5.42 5.69
CA SER A 540 5.64 -6.40 6.49
C SER A 540 6.27 -7.78 6.28
N LEU A 541 6.94 -8.29 7.30
CA LEU A 541 7.54 -9.62 7.32
C LEU A 541 6.75 -10.56 8.22
N TYR A 542 7.14 -11.83 8.26
CA TYR A 542 6.47 -12.88 9.03
C TYR A 542 5.02 -13.15 8.59
N ASN A 543 4.69 -12.87 7.32
CA ASN A 543 3.38 -13.23 6.76
C ASN A 543 3.36 -14.73 6.45
N GLU A 544 3.20 -15.51 7.50
CA GLU A 544 3.16 -16.99 7.48
C GLU A 544 2.02 -17.48 8.36
N THR A 545 1.43 -18.60 7.98
CA THR A 545 0.42 -19.28 8.76
C THR A 545 0.78 -20.78 8.85
N ASN A 546 1.03 -21.28 10.07
CA ASN A 546 1.41 -22.68 10.31
C ASN A 546 2.59 -23.12 9.41
N ASP A 547 3.71 -22.42 9.47
CA ASP A 547 4.94 -22.65 8.70
C ASP A 547 4.78 -22.51 7.16
N THR A 548 3.67 -21.94 6.69
CA THR A 548 3.45 -21.69 5.25
C THR A 548 3.47 -20.20 4.97
N ALA A 549 4.46 -19.77 4.21
CA ALA A 549 4.60 -18.37 3.79
C ALA A 549 3.62 -18.02 2.65
N ILE A 550 3.16 -16.77 2.64
CA ILE A 550 2.47 -16.20 1.48
C ILE A 550 3.42 -16.17 0.26
N TYR A 551 2.87 -16.03 -0.95
CA TYR A 551 3.70 -15.61 -2.07
C TYR A 551 4.32 -14.23 -1.78
N PRO A 552 5.56 -13.98 -2.22
CA PRO A 552 6.19 -12.66 -2.07
C PRO A 552 5.33 -11.59 -2.77
N THR A 553 4.89 -10.59 -2.02
CA THR A 553 3.90 -9.61 -2.48
C THR A 553 4.39 -8.17 -2.23
N PRO A 554 5.37 -7.68 -2.99
CA PRO A 554 5.80 -6.29 -2.93
C PRO A 554 4.82 -5.41 -3.72
N VAL A 555 3.83 -4.85 -3.02
CA VAL A 555 2.81 -3.98 -3.61
C VAL A 555 3.42 -2.62 -3.95
N ILE A 556 3.13 -2.14 -5.16
CA ILE A 556 3.52 -0.82 -5.64
C ILE A 556 2.30 0.10 -5.66
N GLY A 557 2.34 1.17 -4.89
CA GLY A 557 1.43 2.29 -5.03
C GLY A 557 2.07 3.37 -5.91
N MET A 558 1.39 3.84 -6.93
CA MET A 558 1.91 4.85 -7.84
C MET A 558 0.94 6.00 -8.03
N VAL A 559 1.49 7.21 -8.09
CA VAL A 559 0.75 8.43 -8.42
C VAL A 559 1.38 9.07 -9.65
N GLY A 560 0.54 9.49 -10.58
CA GLY A 560 0.93 10.22 -11.77
C GLY A 560 0.15 11.53 -11.92
N LEU A 561 0.70 12.46 -12.69
CA LEU A 561 0.11 13.77 -12.94
C LEU A 561 -0.51 13.85 -14.32
N ILE A 562 -1.78 14.23 -14.37
CA ILE A 562 -2.47 14.64 -15.59
C ILE A 562 -2.48 16.16 -15.62
N GLN A 563 -1.74 16.76 -16.55
CA GLN A 563 -1.58 18.22 -16.66
C GLN A 563 -2.84 18.94 -17.11
N ASP A 564 -3.66 18.27 -17.91
CA ASP A 564 -4.91 18.82 -18.44
C ASP A 564 -6.03 17.78 -18.39
N LEU A 565 -7.18 18.15 -17.84
CA LEU A 565 -8.35 17.26 -17.72
C LEU A 565 -8.81 16.66 -19.06
N ASN A 566 -8.49 17.31 -20.19
CA ASN A 566 -8.78 16.79 -21.52
C ASN A 566 -7.94 15.56 -21.90
N HIS A 567 -6.86 15.28 -21.19
CA HIS A 567 -6.01 14.10 -21.40
C HIS A 567 -6.48 12.87 -20.62
N ILE A 568 -7.53 13.01 -19.79
CA ILE A 568 -8.11 11.87 -19.06
C ILE A 568 -8.63 10.85 -20.06
N THR A 569 -8.14 9.63 -19.97
CA THR A 569 -8.44 8.52 -20.87
C THR A 569 -8.94 7.34 -20.04
N THR A 570 -9.82 6.52 -20.59
CA THR A 570 -10.38 5.34 -19.93
C THR A 570 -10.35 4.13 -20.86
N GLN A 571 -10.49 2.95 -20.30
CA GLN A 571 -10.38 1.68 -21.02
C GLN A 571 -11.56 1.39 -21.97
N GLN A 572 -12.77 1.87 -21.67
CA GLN A 572 -13.96 1.53 -22.43
C GLN A 572 -13.90 2.13 -23.84
N PHE A 573 -14.27 1.36 -24.86
CA PHE A 573 -14.48 1.85 -26.21
C PHE A 573 -15.56 2.94 -26.23
N LYS A 574 -15.44 3.90 -27.15
CA LYS A 574 -16.28 5.12 -27.13
C LYS A 574 -17.38 5.11 -28.19
N GLN A 575 -17.07 4.73 -29.40
CA GLN A 575 -18.04 4.81 -30.49
C GLN A 575 -17.78 3.77 -31.58
N PRO A 576 -18.85 3.26 -32.24
CA PRO A 576 -18.70 2.40 -33.40
C PRO A 576 -17.88 3.08 -34.51
N GLY A 577 -17.03 2.31 -35.17
CA GLY A 577 -16.15 2.78 -36.23
C GLY A 577 -14.74 3.14 -35.76
N ASP A 578 -14.52 3.34 -34.49
CA ASP A 578 -13.17 3.53 -33.95
C ASP A 578 -12.30 2.30 -34.28
N LEU A 579 -11.04 2.55 -34.66
CA LEU A 579 -10.04 1.52 -34.95
C LEU A 579 -9.48 0.96 -33.66
N ILE A 580 -9.29 -0.36 -33.59
CA ILE A 580 -8.68 -1.03 -32.44
C ILE A 580 -7.24 -1.42 -32.77
N TYR A 581 -6.31 -1.00 -31.93
CA TYR A 581 -4.88 -1.29 -32.06
C TYR A 581 -4.38 -2.12 -30.86
N LEU A 582 -3.45 -3.01 -31.15
CA LEU A 582 -2.64 -3.70 -30.13
C LEU A 582 -1.19 -3.21 -30.25
N LEU A 583 -0.67 -2.61 -29.21
CA LEU A 583 0.74 -2.28 -29.04
C LEU A 583 1.40 -3.36 -28.21
N GLY A 584 2.59 -3.75 -28.60
CA GLY A 584 3.40 -4.77 -27.93
C GLY A 584 3.34 -6.15 -28.59
N GLU A 585 4.25 -7.01 -28.19
CA GLU A 585 4.44 -8.35 -28.75
C GLU A 585 3.77 -9.41 -27.86
N THR A 586 3.01 -10.30 -28.47
CA THR A 586 2.43 -11.47 -27.79
C THR A 586 3.38 -12.67 -27.94
N LYS A 587 3.77 -13.27 -26.82
CA LYS A 587 4.67 -14.43 -26.71
C LYS A 587 3.94 -15.56 -25.99
N PRO A 588 4.36 -16.85 -26.13
CA PRO A 588 3.75 -17.96 -25.40
C PRO A 588 4.22 -17.98 -23.93
N GLU A 589 3.78 -17.03 -23.14
CA GLU A 589 4.17 -16.82 -21.76
C GLU A 589 2.96 -17.04 -20.83
N PHE A 590 2.96 -18.15 -20.12
CA PHE A 590 1.85 -18.60 -19.28
C PHE A 590 2.24 -18.90 -17.82
N GLY A 591 3.53 -18.81 -17.48
CA GLY A 591 3.98 -19.02 -16.10
C GLY A 591 3.35 -18.02 -15.14
N GLY A 592 2.63 -18.50 -14.14
CA GLY A 592 1.90 -17.69 -13.17
C GLY A 592 0.59 -17.08 -13.68
N SER A 593 0.19 -17.37 -14.93
CA SER A 593 -1.03 -16.82 -15.52
C SER A 593 -2.30 -17.40 -14.90
N GLU A 594 -3.40 -16.66 -15.03
CA GLU A 594 -4.73 -17.14 -14.62
C GLU A 594 -5.15 -18.37 -15.41
N LEU A 595 -4.80 -18.46 -16.71
CA LEU A 595 -5.08 -19.66 -17.50
C LEU A 595 -4.29 -20.87 -16.99
N GLN A 596 -3.03 -20.69 -16.59
CA GLN A 596 -2.22 -21.78 -16.02
C GLN A 596 -2.86 -22.28 -14.72
N LYS A 597 -3.23 -21.38 -13.82
CA LYS A 597 -3.90 -21.69 -12.55
C LYS A 597 -5.23 -22.42 -12.79
N LEU A 598 -6.05 -21.90 -13.71
CA LEU A 598 -7.34 -22.49 -14.07
C LEU A 598 -7.19 -23.92 -14.63
N THR A 599 -6.17 -24.15 -15.48
CA THR A 599 -5.98 -25.42 -16.16
C THR A 599 -5.36 -26.50 -15.27
N TYR A 600 -4.39 -26.13 -14.44
CA TYR A 600 -3.56 -27.08 -13.68
C TYR A 600 -3.78 -27.03 -12.16
N GLY A 601 -4.46 -26.01 -11.64
CA GLY A 601 -4.63 -25.79 -10.19
C GLY A 601 -3.36 -25.30 -9.48
N GLU A 602 -2.25 -25.14 -10.21
CA GLU A 602 -0.94 -24.72 -9.69
C GLU A 602 -0.22 -23.81 -10.68
N ILE A 603 0.80 -23.09 -10.20
CA ILE A 603 1.66 -22.25 -11.01
C ILE A 603 3.08 -22.83 -11.08
N PHE A 604 3.72 -22.72 -12.23
CA PHE A 604 5.09 -23.18 -12.47
C PHE A 604 5.71 -22.53 -13.70
N GLY A 605 7.03 -22.75 -13.87
CA GLY A 605 7.77 -22.28 -15.02
C GLY A 605 8.31 -20.87 -14.83
N LYS A 606 8.55 -20.18 -15.93
CA LYS A 606 9.11 -18.82 -15.95
C LYS A 606 8.01 -17.79 -15.88
N SER A 607 8.24 -16.70 -15.15
CA SER A 607 7.40 -15.51 -15.26
C SER A 607 7.45 -14.95 -16.70
N PRO A 608 6.47 -14.12 -17.10
CA PRO A 608 6.61 -13.37 -18.34
C PRO A 608 7.89 -12.54 -18.38
N SER A 609 8.47 -12.40 -19.56
CA SER A 609 9.65 -11.57 -19.78
C SER A 609 9.30 -10.10 -19.88
N LEU A 610 10.21 -9.23 -19.47
CA LEU A 610 10.06 -7.78 -19.57
C LEU A 610 11.34 -7.14 -20.04
N ASP A 611 11.23 -6.27 -21.04
CA ASP A 611 12.28 -5.35 -21.49
C ASP A 611 11.90 -3.92 -21.07
N LEU A 612 12.62 -3.37 -20.10
CA LEU A 612 12.32 -2.07 -19.53
C LEU A 612 12.51 -0.91 -20.52
N ASP A 613 13.40 -1.02 -21.47
CA ASP A 613 13.61 0.03 -22.48
C ASP A 613 12.42 0.05 -23.45
N VAL A 614 11.93 -1.12 -23.86
CA VAL A 614 10.72 -1.25 -24.68
C VAL A 614 9.50 -0.76 -23.91
N GLU A 615 9.37 -1.12 -22.63
CA GLU A 615 8.30 -0.66 -21.76
C GLU A 615 8.25 0.87 -21.68
N ALA A 616 9.39 1.51 -21.38
CA ALA A 616 9.51 2.96 -21.30
C ALA A 616 9.16 3.65 -22.62
N LEU A 617 9.63 3.08 -23.76
CA LEU A 617 9.33 3.60 -25.09
C LEU A 617 7.80 3.57 -25.38
N TYR A 618 7.15 2.46 -25.11
CA TYR A 618 5.72 2.32 -25.37
C TYR A 618 4.89 3.26 -24.49
N GLN A 619 5.22 3.40 -23.20
CA GLN A 619 4.57 4.35 -22.31
C GLN A 619 4.72 5.80 -22.82
N GLU A 620 5.90 6.19 -23.30
CA GLU A 620 6.14 7.51 -23.88
C GLU A 620 5.32 7.74 -25.16
N GLN A 621 5.26 6.74 -26.06
CA GLN A 621 4.46 6.82 -27.30
C GLN A 621 2.98 7.02 -26.99
N ILE A 622 2.41 6.25 -26.05
CA ILE A 622 1.02 6.33 -25.66
C ILE A 622 0.70 7.68 -25.04
N LEU A 623 1.48 8.12 -24.08
CA LEU A 623 1.26 9.39 -23.39
C LEU A 623 1.34 10.58 -24.35
N THR A 624 2.28 10.53 -25.31
CA THR A 624 2.39 11.52 -26.38
C THR A 624 1.13 11.54 -27.26
N ALA A 625 0.63 10.38 -27.66
CA ALA A 625 -0.58 10.26 -28.49
C ALA A 625 -1.84 10.73 -27.74
N ILE A 626 -1.96 10.42 -26.44
CA ILE A 626 -3.05 10.90 -25.58
C ILE A 626 -3.02 12.44 -25.49
N ARG A 627 -1.86 13.02 -25.21
CA ARG A 627 -1.67 14.48 -25.13
C ARG A 627 -1.95 15.20 -26.45
N ALA A 628 -1.73 14.52 -27.57
CA ALA A 628 -2.07 15.03 -28.90
C ALA A 628 -3.57 14.87 -29.24
N GLY A 629 -4.38 14.28 -28.37
CA GLY A 629 -5.81 14.06 -28.59
C GLY A 629 -6.14 12.98 -29.62
N LEU A 630 -5.21 12.05 -29.87
CA LEU A 630 -5.33 11.03 -30.92
C LEU A 630 -5.99 9.74 -30.43
N VAL A 631 -6.00 9.49 -29.13
CA VAL A 631 -6.49 8.26 -28.51
C VAL A 631 -7.88 8.47 -27.95
N ALA A 632 -8.81 7.57 -28.28
CA ALA A 632 -10.18 7.58 -27.75
C ALA A 632 -10.31 6.77 -26.46
N SER A 633 -9.65 5.61 -26.39
CA SER A 633 -9.53 4.77 -25.18
C SER A 633 -8.17 4.08 -25.13
N CYS A 634 -7.74 3.74 -23.93
CA CYS A 634 -6.50 3.00 -23.68
C CYS A 634 -6.69 2.06 -22.50
N HIS A 635 -6.14 0.85 -22.60
CA HIS A 635 -6.20 -0.18 -21.59
C HIS A 635 -4.92 -1.02 -21.63
N ASP A 636 -4.33 -1.36 -20.49
CA ASP A 636 -3.21 -2.30 -20.46
C ASP A 636 -3.71 -3.74 -20.64
N VAL A 637 -2.82 -4.64 -21.04
CA VAL A 637 -3.11 -6.07 -21.12
C VAL A 637 -2.37 -6.78 -20.00
N SER A 638 -3.11 -7.29 -19.04
CA SER A 638 -2.59 -7.96 -17.84
C SER A 638 -3.18 -9.38 -17.68
N GLU A 639 -3.73 -9.71 -16.52
CA GLU A 639 -4.26 -11.04 -16.21
C GLU A 639 -5.34 -11.47 -17.22
N GLY A 640 -5.20 -12.71 -17.71
CA GLY A 640 -6.10 -13.31 -18.70
C GLY A 640 -5.84 -12.89 -20.14
N GLY A 641 -4.91 -11.98 -20.39
CA GLY A 641 -4.44 -11.59 -21.73
C GLY A 641 -5.42 -10.76 -22.56
N VAL A 642 -5.18 -10.74 -23.88
CA VAL A 642 -5.90 -9.87 -24.83
C VAL A 642 -7.41 -10.10 -24.86
N ALA A 643 -7.88 -11.34 -24.72
CA ALA A 643 -9.31 -11.63 -24.78
C ALA A 643 -10.06 -11.08 -23.56
N VAL A 644 -9.46 -11.14 -22.38
CA VAL A 644 -10.01 -10.51 -21.17
C VAL A 644 -9.99 -9.00 -21.31
N ALA A 645 -8.88 -8.40 -21.69
CA ALA A 645 -8.77 -6.95 -21.87
C ALA A 645 -9.79 -6.39 -22.89
N LEU A 646 -9.99 -7.07 -24.03
CA LEU A 646 -11.05 -6.71 -24.99
C LEU A 646 -12.46 -6.82 -24.39
N SER A 647 -12.69 -7.82 -23.56
CA SER A 647 -13.96 -8.00 -22.84
C SER A 647 -14.22 -6.83 -21.89
N GLU A 648 -13.22 -6.38 -21.16
CA GLU A 648 -13.30 -5.23 -20.26
C GLU A 648 -13.54 -3.92 -21.01
N CYS A 649 -12.94 -3.75 -22.19
CA CYS A 649 -13.19 -2.58 -23.05
C CYS A 649 -14.66 -2.43 -23.49
N ILE A 650 -15.41 -3.54 -23.63
CA ILE A 650 -16.81 -3.50 -24.08
C ILE A 650 -17.82 -3.52 -22.93
N VAL A 651 -17.50 -4.12 -21.78
CA VAL A 651 -18.46 -4.29 -20.66
C VAL A 651 -18.96 -2.96 -20.10
N GLY A 652 -18.12 -1.93 -20.09
CA GLY A 652 -18.47 -0.58 -19.63
C GLY A 652 -19.06 0.34 -20.70
N ALA A 653 -19.21 -0.14 -21.93
CA ALA A 653 -19.67 0.63 -23.08
C ALA A 653 -21.05 0.14 -23.53
N ASP A 654 -22.10 0.91 -23.28
CA ASP A 654 -23.48 0.50 -23.61
C ASP A 654 -23.69 0.37 -25.12
N GLY A 655 -24.19 -0.81 -25.56
CA GLY A 655 -24.55 -1.09 -26.93
C GLY A 655 -23.39 -1.17 -27.93
N ILE A 656 -22.18 -1.35 -27.47
CA ILE A 656 -20.96 -1.43 -28.28
C ILE A 656 -20.37 -2.83 -28.21
N GLY A 657 -19.79 -3.29 -29.31
CA GLY A 657 -18.99 -4.50 -29.42
C GLY A 657 -17.66 -4.27 -30.11
N ALA A 658 -17.00 -5.34 -30.47
CA ALA A 658 -15.71 -5.29 -31.19
C ALA A 658 -15.59 -6.46 -32.16
N ASP A 659 -15.01 -6.20 -33.33
CA ASP A 659 -14.60 -7.21 -34.32
C ASP A 659 -13.09 -7.14 -34.51
N VAL A 660 -12.38 -8.20 -34.13
CA VAL A 660 -10.92 -8.25 -34.01
C VAL A 660 -10.36 -9.46 -34.77
N GLU A 661 -9.29 -9.23 -35.53
CA GLU A 661 -8.54 -10.28 -36.21
C GLU A 661 -7.09 -10.34 -35.71
N LEU A 662 -6.70 -11.51 -35.22
CA LEU A 662 -5.34 -11.79 -34.74
C LEU A 662 -4.65 -12.85 -35.61
N GLN A 663 -3.32 -12.92 -35.56
CA GLN A 663 -2.54 -13.89 -36.34
C GLN A 663 -1.61 -14.64 -35.39
N GLY A 664 -1.59 -15.99 -35.51
CA GLY A 664 -0.71 -16.84 -34.72
C GLY A 664 -1.42 -18.04 -34.11
N GLU A 665 -0.85 -18.59 -33.03
CA GLU A 665 -1.47 -19.69 -32.27
C GLU A 665 -2.56 -19.10 -31.34
N ALA A 666 -3.79 -19.64 -31.43
CA ALA A 666 -4.96 -19.01 -30.84
C ALA A 666 -4.90 -18.81 -29.32
N VAL A 667 -4.49 -19.84 -28.56
CA VAL A 667 -4.42 -19.76 -27.09
C VAL A 667 -3.38 -18.71 -26.66
N THR A 668 -2.25 -18.67 -27.35
CA THR A 668 -1.20 -17.67 -27.12
C THR A 668 -1.71 -16.24 -27.39
N GLN A 669 -2.33 -16.04 -28.54
CA GLN A 669 -2.80 -14.69 -28.92
C GLN A 669 -3.87 -14.13 -27.96
N LEU A 670 -4.68 -14.99 -27.40
CA LEU A 670 -5.84 -14.60 -26.59
C LEU A 670 -5.53 -14.54 -25.08
N PHE A 671 -4.77 -15.48 -24.55
CA PHE A 671 -4.68 -15.69 -23.11
C PHE A 671 -3.26 -15.62 -22.52
N SER A 672 -2.24 -15.46 -23.36
CA SER A 672 -0.88 -15.20 -22.86
C SER A 672 -0.85 -13.88 -22.07
N GLU A 673 -0.06 -13.85 -21.01
CA GLU A 673 0.10 -12.67 -20.14
C GLU A 673 1.45 -11.96 -20.39
N SER A 674 1.89 -11.92 -21.67
CA SER A 674 3.09 -11.17 -22.06
C SER A 674 2.97 -9.71 -21.67
N GLN A 675 4.06 -9.15 -21.17
CA GLN A 675 4.12 -7.78 -20.66
C GLN A 675 4.21 -6.72 -21.78
N SER A 676 4.13 -5.46 -21.41
CA SER A 676 4.28 -4.28 -22.30
C SER A 676 3.29 -4.28 -23.46
N ARG A 677 2.03 -4.63 -23.20
CA ARG A 677 0.97 -4.64 -24.21
C ARG A 677 -0.19 -3.73 -23.82
N PHE A 678 -0.78 -3.09 -24.85
CA PHE A 678 -1.87 -2.13 -24.66
C PHE A 678 -2.91 -2.29 -25.77
N ILE A 679 -4.18 -2.14 -25.43
CA ILE A 679 -5.28 -1.99 -26.36
C ILE A 679 -5.66 -0.51 -26.44
N LEU A 680 -5.67 0.05 -27.65
CA LEU A 680 -6.05 1.43 -27.87
C LEU A 680 -7.19 1.49 -28.88
N SER A 681 -8.12 2.43 -28.70
CA SER A 681 -9.04 2.79 -29.75
C SER A 681 -8.75 4.20 -30.27
N VAL A 682 -8.88 4.37 -31.60
CA VAL A 682 -8.50 5.58 -32.32
C VAL A 682 -9.59 5.88 -33.36
N LYS A 683 -10.02 7.13 -33.45
CA LYS A 683 -10.94 7.55 -34.49
C LYS A 683 -10.30 7.40 -35.88
N GLU A 684 -11.06 6.99 -36.88
CA GLU A 684 -10.59 6.82 -38.25
C GLU A 684 -9.87 8.09 -38.79
N GLU A 685 -10.36 9.27 -38.44
CA GLU A 685 -9.77 10.56 -38.85
C GLU A 685 -8.37 10.82 -38.26
N ASN A 686 -8.06 10.20 -37.14
CA ASN A 686 -6.78 10.34 -36.44
C ASN A 686 -5.74 9.29 -36.87
N ARG A 687 -6.14 8.31 -37.68
CA ARG A 687 -5.34 7.13 -38.02
C ARG A 687 -3.93 7.45 -38.47
N GLU A 688 -3.78 8.27 -39.54
CA GLU A 688 -2.47 8.57 -40.11
C GLU A 688 -1.53 9.26 -39.11
N GLN A 689 -2.08 10.14 -38.29
CA GLN A 689 -1.29 10.85 -37.29
C GLN A 689 -0.91 9.92 -36.12
N PHE A 690 -1.83 9.08 -35.65
CA PHE A 690 -1.58 8.10 -34.60
C PHE A 690 -0.47 7.11 -35.00
N GLU A 691 -0.55 6.52 -36.22
CA GLU A 691 0.44 5.55 -36.72
C GLU A 691 1.84 6.15 -36.90
N ARG A 692 2.00 7.49 -36.87
CA ARG A 692 3.33 8.15 -36.84
C ARG A 692 3.94 8.21 -35.44
N PHE A 693 3.11 8.23 -34.39
CA PHE A 693 3.58 8.33 -33.01
C PHE A 693 3.68 6.97 -32.33
N VAL A 694 2.79 6.03 -32.65
CA VAL A 694 2.66 4.75 -31.97
C VAL A 694 2.86 3.60 -32.94
N SER A 695 3.77 2.72 -32.61
CA SER A 695 4.11 1.53 -33.44
C SER A 695 3.16 0.35 -33.15
N ALA A 696 1.85 0.62 -33.06
CA ALA A 696 0.83 -0.38 -32.77
C ALA A 696 0.30 -1.05 -34.03
N LYS A 697 -0.17 -2.28 -33.90
CA LYS A 697 -0.78 -3.06 -34.97
C LYS A 697 -2.31 -2.83 -34.96
N LEU A 698 -2.85 -2.43 -36.11
CA LEU A 698 -4.30 -2.41 -36.30
C LEU A 698 -4.84 -3.84 -36.28
N ILE A 699 -5.77 -4.14 -35.36
CA ILE A 699 -6.33 -5.47 -35.15
C ILE A 699 -7.84 -5.55 -35.37
N GLY A 700 -8.56 -4.43 -35.47
CA GLY A 700 -10.02 -4.48 -35.63
C GLY A 700 -10.71 -3.15 -35.54
N ARG A 701 -12.02 -3.22 -35.30
CA ARG A 701 -12.90 -2.06 -35.16
C ARG A 701 -13.93 -2.25 -34.04
N VAL A 702 -14.30 -1.15 -33.45
CA VAL A 702 -15.48 -1.06 -32.57
C VAL A 702 -16.77 -1.14 -33.41
N THR A 703 -17.71 -1.97 -32.97
CA THR A 703 -18.96 -2.23 -33.70
C THR A 703 -20.17 -1.68 -32.97
N ALA A 704 -21.27 -1.42 -33.74
CA ALA A 704 -22.57 -1.01 -33.18
C ALA A 704 -23.38 -2.21 -32.64
N GLU A 705 -22.97 -3.43 -32.94
CA GLU A 705 -23.57 -4.64 -32.38
C GLU A 705 -22.84 -5.00 -31.10
N PRO A 706 -23.51 -5.24 -29.95
CA PRO A 706 -22.90 -5.53 -28.67
C PRO A 706 -22.39 -6.99 -28.60
N ILE A 707 -21.50 -7.33 -29.50
CA ILE A 707 -20.89 -8.66 -29.65
C ILE A 707 -19.37 -8.50 -29.65
N LEU A 708 -18.68 -9.29 -28.86
CA LEU A 708 -17.25 -9.49 -29.01
C LEU A 708 -17.02 -10.63 -30.01
N GLN A 709 -16.48 -10.30 -31.17
CA GLN A 709 -16.04 -11.26 -32.16
C GLN A 709 -14.53 -11.21 -32.29
N ILE A 710 -13.87 -12.34 -32.07
CA ILE A 710 -12.43 -12.48 -32.28
C ILE A 710 -12.19 -13.61 -33.25
N SER A 711 -11.45 -13.31 -34.30
CA SER A 711 -10.97 -14.30 -35.27
C SER A 711 -9.45 -14.44 -35.14
N VAL A 712 -8.93 -15.64 -35.36
CA VAL A 712 -7.50 -15.93 -35.42
C VAL A 712 -7.21 -16.66 -36.73
N ASN A 713 -6.29 -16.14 -37.56
CA ASN A 713 -5.99 -16.67 -38.89
C ASN A 713 -7.24 -16.83 -39.77
N ASN A 714 -8.17 -15.84 -39.72
CA ASN A 714 -9.45 -15.79 -40.40
C ASN A 714 -10.48 -16.85 -39.93
N GLU A 715 -10.29 -17.47 -38.78
CA GLU A 715 -11.22 -18.40 -38.16
C GLU A 715 -11.80 -17.77 -36.89
N THR A 716 -13.12 -17.65 -36.82
CA THR A 716 -13.79 -17.08 -35.64
C THR A 716 -13.69 -18.05 -34.48
N VAL A 717 -13.01 -17.64 -33.41
CA VAL A 717 -12.75 -18.45 -32.19
C VAL A 717 -13.54 -17.97 -30.98
N VAL A 718 -14.01 -16.71 -30.98
CA VAL A 718 -14.91 -16.12 -29.96
C VAL A 718 -16.02 -15.34 -30.67
N LYS A 719 -17.27 -15.58 -30.26
CA LYS A 719 -18.42 -14.78 -30.69
C LYS A 719 -19.45 -14.74 -29.55
N VAL A 720 -19.32 -13.76 -28.66
CA VAL A 720 -20.11 -13.68 -27.43
C VAL A 720 -20.79 -12.32 -27.31
N GLU A 721 -22.06 -12.34 -26.91
CA GLU A 721 -22.80 -11.12 -26.59
C GLU A 721 -22.19 -10.41 -25.38
N ALA A 722 -22.08 -9.09 -25.44
CA ALA A 722 -21.55 -8.26 -24.36
C ALA A 722 -22.28 -8.47 -23.02
N GLU A 723 -23.60 -8.72 -23.06
CA GLU A 723 -24.39 -9.00 -21.85
C GLU A 723 -23.99 -10.34 -21.18
N LYS A 724 -23.63 -11.35 -21.97
CA LYS A 724 -23.14 -12.63 -21.44
C LYS A 724 -21.76 -12.46 -20.77
N ILE A 725 -20.88 -11.67 -21.38
CA ILE A 725 -19.57 -11.29 -20.81
C ILE A 725 -19.78 -10.53 -19.50
N LYS A 726 -20.63 -9.49 -19.53
CA LYS A 726 -20.96 -8.67 -18.35
C LYS A 726 -21.51 -9.50 -17.19
N LYS A 727 -22.40 -10.44 -17.47
CA LYS A 727 -22.97 -11.34 -16.46
C LYS A 727 -21.92 -12.26 -15.87
N ALA A 728 -21.03 -12.83 -16.66
CA ALA A 728 -19.94 -13.67 -16.20
C ALA A 728 -18.99 -12.87 -15.28
N TRP A 729 -18.55 -11.70 -15.75
CA TRP A 729 -17.59 -10.84 -15.06
C TRP A 729 -18.14 -10.21 -13.78
N LYS A 730 -19.36 -9.63 -13.80
CA LYS A 730 -19.96 -8.97 -12.62
C LYS A 730 -20.59 -9.93 -11.63
N GLY A 731 -21.02 -11.11 -12.08
CA GLY A 731 -21.75 -12.07 -11.24
C GLY A 731 -20.87 -12.96 -10.37
N ALA A 732 -19.59 -13.07 -10.66
CA ALA A 732 -18.73 -14.09 -10.04
C ALA A 732 -18.58 -13.91 -8.52
N ILE A 733 -18.13 -12.75 -8.04
CA ILE A 733 -17.95 -12.50 -6.59
C ILE A 733 -19.29 -12.59 -5.84
N PRO A 734 -20.38 -11.91 -6.26
CA PRO A 734 -21.67 -12.07 -5.60
C PRO A 734 -22.17 -13.52 -5.53
N CYS A 735 -21.93 -14.33 -6.57
CA CYS A 735 -22.31 -15.74 -6.55
C CYS A 735 -21.51 -16.58 -5.55
N LEU A 736 -20.24 -16.28 -5.36
CA LEU A 736 -19.38 -16.96 -4.39
C LEU A 736 -19.74 -16.60 -2.94
N LEU A 737 -20.18 -15.39 -2.69
CA LEU A 737 -20.56 -14.92 -1.35
C LEU A 737 -21.95 -15.42 -0.89
N ASN A 738 -22.86 -15.68 -1.80
CA ASN A 738 -24.18 -16.26 -1.51
C ASN A 738 -24.09 -17.78 -1.33
#